data_421125aa3b6caea17c371156ffd3ff69
#
_entry.id   421125aa3b6caea17c371156ffd3ff69
#
_cell.length_a   1.000
_cell.length_b   1.000
_cell.length_c   1.000
_cell.angle_alpha   90.00
_cell.angle_beta   90.00
_cell.angle_gamma   90.00
#
_symmetry.space_group_name_H-M   'P 1'
#
loop_
_entity.id
_entity.type
_entity.pdbx_description
1 polymer ?
#
loop_
_entity_poly.entity_id
_entity_poly.type
_entity_poly.pdbx_seq_one_letter_code
_entity_poly.pdbx_strand_id
1 'polypeptide(L)'
;MPSFGNAGRIDLRNDLDAPPEQLTVALTSPGIVYGDLIIVGFRAPETHPAPRGDIRAYNLHTGKLGWTFHTIPHPGEPGYETWPQDVWKTAGAANNWTGMALDSTRGIVYVPTGSAVDDFYGADRIGNDLYANCLLALNATTGKLLWFFQGVHHDLWDRDFPAPPVLLTVKRDGHTVDAVAQTSKQGFVYLFDRVSGKPLFPIEERAYPKSDVPGEVSSPTQPLPLKPAPYARPWLTEDMLTNRTPEAHAWALKEFRTFRSGGPFLPSNARTQTVVMPGYDGGAEWGGAAADIRTGVLYVNSIDIAYTGGLAENTPSQGVGASTYLGQCAVCHGTERRGSPPDFPSLVDASRRLADGQIAAVIHNGKGRMPSSPNLTGARLDALLRYVRTGEDAAGTEGVSVAMPVHTKARGMPDEDHAGAVSYGEHCAICHGDDTAGIQPGFPSLVGVGQRLDSKQTTAIVRQGRGRMPGFHDLPQPELESLVRYLAADDLASSPISLPGASKELEAKADRTQKPSFHFTGYRKFMDPDGYPAVSPPWGTLNAIDLNTGEYLWKIPFGEYPELVAKNMRNTGTESYGGPVVTASSLVFIGATVFDRKMHAYDAQSGRCFGSTRCPSAAWQPLRPTWWTDASSWSLRPAVEKMRSIRSAVCTSHSH
;
A
#
# COMPACT_ATOMS: atom_id res chain seq x y z
N MET A 1 -8.75 26.84 2.90
CA MET A 1 -8.56 28.26 3.31
C MET A 1 -7.17 28.69 2.91
N PRO A 2 -6.93 29.89 2.38
CA PRO A 2 -5.58 30.35 2.02
C PRO A 2 -4.59 30.37 3.20
N SER A 3 -5.12 30.55 4.43
CA SER A 3 -4.36 30.54 5.68
C SER A 3 -3.87 29.16 6.15
N PHE A 4 -4.38 28.08 5.55
CA PHE A 4 -3.97 26.72 5.89
C PHE A 4 -2.67 26.38 5.14
N GLY A 5 -1.59 26.13 5.88
CA GLY A 5 -0.29 25.77 5.33
C GLY A 5 0.23 26.77 4.29
N ASN A 6 0.77 26.26 3.20
CA ASN A 6 1.20 27.06 2.05
C ASN A 6 0.05 27.15 1.03
N ALA A 7 -0.58 28.34 0.92
CA ALA A 7 -1.68 28.61 -0.02
C ALA A 7 -2.82 27.54 0.02
N GLY A 8 -3.21 27.15 1.23
CA GLY A 8 -4.29 26.18 1.45
C GLY A 8 -3.86 24.71 1.42
N ARG A 9 -2.55 24.42 1.45
CA ARG A 9 -1.99 23.06 1.33
C ARG A 9 -0.91 22.81 2.36
N ILE A 10 -0.77 21.55 2.77
CA ILE A 10 0.40 21.02 3.47
C ILE A 10 0.96 19.84 2.67
N ASP A 11 2.27 19.68 2.69
CA ASP A 11 2.94 18.52 2.12
C ASP A 11 3.16 17.50 3.24
N LEU A 12 2.52 16.33 3.13
CA LEU A 12 2.62 15.26 4.13
C LEU A 12 3.99 14.56 4.13
N ARG A 13 4.88 14.88 3.22
CA ARG A 13 6.26 14.39 3.23
C ARG A 13 7.14 15.17 4.21
N ASN A 14 6.72 16.37 4.61
CA ASN A 14 7.39 17.10 5.69
C ASN A 14 7.21 16.39 7.03
N ASP A 15 8.12 16.65 7.96
CA ASP A 15 8.08 16.13 9.35
C ASP A 15 8.14 14.59 9.44
N LEU A 16 8.86 13.93 8.51
CA LEU A 16 9.09 12.47 8.49
C LEU A 16 10.59 12.08 8.58
N ASP A 17 11.43 12.97 9.13
CA ASP A 17 12.87 12.81 9.39
C ASP A 17 13.72 12.38 8.17
N ALA A 18 13.22 12.63 6.97
CA ALA A 18 13.94 12.45 5.73
C ALA A 18 13.58 13.57 4.74
N PRO A 19 14.43 13.88 3.77
CA PRO A 19 14.14 14.89 2.75
C PRO A 19 12.86 14.57 1.99
N PRO A 20 11.90 15.50 1.89
CA PRO A 20 10.59 15.26 1.27
C PRO A 20 10.66 14.73 -0.16
N GLU A 21 11.67 15.11 -0.93
CA GLU A 21 11.89 14.67 -2.29
C GLU A 21 12.27 13.19 -2.41
N GLN A 22 12.76 12.58 -1.33
CA GLN A 22 13.10 11.16 -1.27
C GLN A 22 11.93 10.29 -0.82
N LEU A 23 10.84 10.91 -0.37
CA LEU A 23 9.70 10.21 0.21
C LEU A 23 8.56 10.03 -0.79
N THR A 24 8.00 8.83 -0.81
CA THR A 24 6.73 8.52 -1.48
C THR A 24 5.62 8.41 -0.45
N VAL A 25 4.69 9.36 -0.46
CA VAL A 25 3.55 9.45 0.44
C VAL A 25 2.29 9.68 -0.37
N ALA A 26 1.25 8.88 -0.14
CA ALA A 26 -0.05 9.06 -0.78
C ALA A 26 -1.17 9.09 0.26
N LEU A 27 -1.96 10.16 0.26
CA LEU A 27 -3.18 10.23 1.08
C LEU A 27 -4.28 9.42 0.39
N THR A 28 -4.56 8.21 0.90
CA THR A 28 -5.52 7.27 0.32
C THR A 28 -6.88 7.29 1.00
N SER A 29 -6.97 7.87 2.19
CA SER A 29 -8.21 8.02 2.95
C SER A 29 -8.33 9.43 3.53
N PRO A 30 -9.57 9.93 3.73
CA PRO A 30 -9.78 11.23 4.34
C PRO A 30 -9.28 11.26 5.78
N GLY A 31 -8.79 12.41 6.23
CA GLY A 31 -8.49 12.62 7.63
C GLY A 31 -9.74 12.72 8.50
N ILE A 32 -9.59 12.54 9.80
CA ILE A 32 -10.64 12.74 10.81
C ILE A 32 -10.49 14.09 11.49
N VAL A 33 -11.60 14.79 11.61
CA VAL A 33 -11.65 16.11 12.28
C VAL A 33 -12.14 15.94 13.71
N TYR A 34 -11.36 16.49 14.67
CA TYR A 34 -11.75 16.60 16.07
C TYR A 34 -11.31 17.96 16.65
N GLY A 35 -12.27 18.77 17.09
CA GLY A 35 -12.00 20.16 17.45
C GLY A 35 -11.38 20.94 16.29
N ASP A 36 -10.25 21.59 16.55
CA ASP A 36 -9.49 22.34 15.55
C ASP A 36 -8.38 21.50 14.86
N LEU A 37 -8.41 20.19 14.98
CA LEU A 37 -7.42 19.30 14.42
C LEU A 37 -7.99 18.44 13.30
N ILE A 38 -7.17 18.20 12.25
CA ILE A 38 -7.36 17.13 11.29
C ILE A 38 -6.27 16.08 11.51
N ILE A 39 -6.69 14.85 11.81
CA ILE A 39 -5.81 13.71 12.06
C ILE A 39 -5.70 12.91 10.77
N VAL A 40 -4.49 12.62 10.33
CA VAL A 40 -4.22 11.95 9.05
C VAL A 40 -3.23 10.81 9.21
N GLY A 41 -3.44 9.74 8.46
CA GLY A 41 -2.45 8.74 8.08
C GLY A 41 -2.12 8.89 6.59
N PHE A 42 -1.40 7.94 6.03
CA PHE A 42 -1.09 7.90 4.60
C PHE A 42 -0.65 6.49 4.18
N ARG A 43 -0.59 6.24 2.88
CA ARG A 43 0.00 5.04 2.29
C ARG A 43 1.49 5.27 2.04
N ALA A 44 2.33 4.35 2.53
CA ALA A 44 3.74 4.21 2.22
C ALA A 44 3.97 3.12 1.15
N PRO A 45 5.17 3.03 0.53
CA PRO A 45 5.58 1.86 -0.25
C PRO A 45 5.63 0.59 0.61
N GLU A 46 5.48 -0.58 -0.02
CA GLU A 46 5.53 -1.91 0.60
C GLU A 46 6.95 -2.52 0.62
N THR A 47 7.93 -1.75 0.14
CA THR A 47 9.36 -2.12 0.10
C THR A 47 10.23 -0.91 0.41
N HIS A 48 11.48 -1.16 0.84
CA HIS A 48 12.45 -0.09 1.05
C HIS A 48 12.84 0.65 -0.26
N PRO A 49 13.06 1.98 -0.17
CA PRO A 49 12.88 2.85 0.98
C PRO A 49 11.42 3.25 1.20
N ALA A 50 10.96 3.26 2.43
CA ALA A 50 9.62 3.69 2.81
C ALA A 50 9.70 4.64 4.01
N PRO A 51 8.88 5.72 4.05
CA PRO A 51 8.76 6.57 5.22
C PRO A 51 8.07 5.82 6.36
N ARG A 52 8.35 6.22 7.61
CA ARG A 52 7.58 5.77 8.76
C ARG A 52 6.14 6.22 8.66
N GLY A 53 5.22 5.36 9.06
CA GLY A 53 3.78 5.53 8.94
C GLY A 53 3.13 6.44 9.99
N ASP A 54 3.85 7.43 10.49
CA ASP A 54 3.46 8.28 11.61
C ASP A 54 2.05 8.88 11.45
N ILE A 55 1.27 8.82 12.52
CA ILE A 55 -0.05 9.44 12.58
C ILE A 55 0.13 10.88 13.07
N ARG A 56 -0.41 11.83 12.30
CA ARG A 56 -0.18 13.25 12.57
C ARG A 56 -1.47 14.04 12.59
N ALA A 57 -1.53 15.03 13.48
CA ALA A 57 -2.64 15.97 13.52
C ALA A 57 -2.17 17.37 13.18
N TYR A 58 -2.92 18.05 12.35
CA TYR A 58 -2.65 19.42 11.92
C TYR A 58 -3.81 20.34 12.32
N ASN A 59 -3.49 21.57 12.69
CA ASN A 59 -4.50 22.58 12.97
C ASN A 59 -5.24 22.96 11.68
N LEU A 60 -6.57 22.88 11.69
CA LEU A 60 -7.46 23.12 10.54
C LEU A 60 -7.36 24.52 9.94
N HIS A 61 -6.99 25.51 10.77
CA HIS A 61 -6.96 26.92 10.34
C HIS A 61 -5.59 27.34 9.81
N THR A 62 -4.52 26.75 10.39
CA THR A 62 -3.15 27.17 10.10
C THR A 62 -2.32 26.15 9.36
N GLY A 63 -2.73 24.86 9.37
CA GLY A 63 -1.93 23.76 8.82
C GLY A 63 -0.69 23.42 9.66
N LYS A 64 -0.51 24.03 10.83
CA LYS A 64 0.61 23.70 11.72
C LYS A 64 0.42 22.32 12.34
N LEU A 65 1.53 21.56 12.43
CA LEU A 65 1.57 20.29 13.13
C LEU A 65 1.20 20.50 14.61
N GLY A 66 0.24 19.75 15.11
CA GLY A 66 -0.22 19.76 16.49
C GLY A 66 0.44 18.65 17.31
N TRP A 67 0.41 17.42 16.79
CA TRP A 67 1.07 16.28 17.41
C TRP A 67 1.40 15.19 16.37
N THR A 68 2.37 14.35 16.74
CA THR A 68 2.76 13.13 16.01
C THR A 68 2.71 11.94 16.96
N PHE A 69 2.20 10.81 16.49
CA PHE A 69 2.38 9.49 17.09
C PHE A 69 3.28 8.67 16.17
N HIS A 70 4.44 8.27 16.66
CA HIS A 70 5.38 7.43 15.91
C HIS A 70 4.91 5.99 15.90
N THR A 71 4.58 5.47 14.72
CA THR A 71 4.18 4.06 14.56
C THR A 71 5.38 3.11 14.60
N ILE A 72 6.58 3.65 14.38
CA ILE A 72 7.87 3.01 14.65
C ILE A 72 8.53 3.84 15.73
N PRO A 73 8.56 3.37 17.01
CA PRO A 73 8.96 4.19 18.14
C PRO A 73 10.41 4.64 18.08
N HIS A 74 10.68 5.85 18.57
CA HIS A 74 12.02 6.40 18.76
C HIS A 74 12.63 5.95 20.09
N PRO A 75 13.97 6.10 20.27
CA PRO A 75 14.62 5.79 21.53
C PRO A 75 13.95 6.48 22.73
N GLY A 76 13.56 5.69 23.73
CA GLY A 76 12.87 6.17 24.94
C GLY A 76 11.35 6.20 24.84
N GLU A 77 10.76 5.92 23.69
CA GLU A 77 9.31 5.75 23.56
C GLU A 77 8.90 4.29 23.85
N PRO A 78 7.70 4.07 24.41
CA PRO A 78 7.16 2.74 24.61
C PRO A 78 7.06 1.96 23.29
N GLY A 79 7.48 0.70 23.28
CA GLY A 79 7.52 -0.16 22.10
C GLY A 79 8.86 -0.16 21.35
N TYR A 80 9.78 0.77 21.65
CA TYR A 80 11.11 0.80 21.03
C TYR A 80 11.89 -0.51 21.22
N GLU A 81 11.72 -1.16 22.37
CA GLU A 81 12.35 -2.42 22.72
C GLU A 81 11.87 -3.61 21.86
N THR A 82 10.82 -3.44 21.08
CA THR A 82 10.28 -4.47 20.16
C THR A 82 10.92 -4.45 18.78
N TRP A 83 11.85 -3.51 18.58
CA TRP A 83 12.63 -3.32 17.36
C TRP A 83 14.12 -3.49 17.63
N PRO A 84 14.94 -3.89 16.64
CA PRO A 84 16.39 -3.81 16.79
C PRO A 84 16.84 -2.36 17.03
N GLN A 85 17.91 -2.20 17.78
CA GLN A 85 18.48 -0.88 18.05
C GLN A 85 18.78 -0.12 16.74
N ASP A 86 18.44 1.17 16.70
CA ASP A 86 18.66 2.08 15.57
C ASP A 86 17.88 1.76 14.27
N VAL A 87 17.12 0.68 14.19
CA VAL A 87 16.35 0.33 12.98
C VAL A 87 15.25 1.37 12.67
N TRP A 88 14.78 2.12 13.66
CA TRP A 88 13.83 3.22 13.47
C TRP A 88 14.32 4.29 12.46
N LYS A 89 15.62 4.36 12.18
CA LYS A 89 16.22 5.27 11.19
C LYS A 89 16.02 4.80 9.75
N THR A 90 15.78 3.51 9.54
CA THR A 90 15.70 2.87 8.23
C THR A 90 14.41 2.12 8.00
N ALA A 91 13.73 1.67 9.06
CA ALA A 91 12.42 1.02 8.96
C ALA A 91 11.35 2.00 8.46
N GLY A 92 10.36 1.47 7.77
CA GLY A 92 9.28 2.26 7.21
C GLY A 92 7.95 1.53 7.23
N ALA A 93 6.93 2.14 6.67
CA ALA A 93 5.52 1.74 6.70
C ALA A 93 4.96 1.64 8.13
N ALA A 94 4.34 0.55 8.56
CA ALA A 94 3.51 0.50 9.76
C ALA A 94 2.43 1.61 9.75
N ASN A 95 1.92 1.94 8.59
CA ASN A 95 1.14 3.15 8.31
C ASN A 95 -0.37 2.90 8.35
N ASN A 96 -1.13 3.96 8.57
CA ASN A 96 -2.58 3.97 8.35
C ASN A 96 -2.90 4.44 6.94
N TRP A 97 -3.28 3.54 6.06
CA TRP A 97 -3.67 3.82 4.67
C TRP A 97 -5.18 3.73 4.45
N THR A 98 -5.91 3.14 5.38
CA THR A 98 -7.31 2.74 5.21
C THR A 98 -8.31 3.71 5.82
N GLY A 99 -7.85 4.61 6.69
CA GLY A 99 -8.69 5.53 7.47
C GLY A 99 -8.88 5.07 8.92
N MET A 100 -9.67 5.83 9.66
CA MET A 100 -9.78 5.76 11.12
C MET A 100 -11.24 5.85 11.54
N ALA A 101 -11.53 5.58 12.83
CA ALA A 101 -12.82 5.87 13.45
C ALA A 101 -12.65 6.78 14.66
N LEU A 102 -13.65 7.61 14.95
CA LEU A 102 -13.61 8.58 16.04
C LEU A 102 -14.81 8.42 16.98
N ASP A 103 -14.54 8.22 18.26
CA ASP A 103 -15.51 8.46 19.33
C ASP A 103 -15.42 9.95 19.74
N SER A 104 -16.22 10.78 19.10
CA SER A 104 -16.21 12.22 19.33
C SER A 104 -16.63 12.61 20.75
N THR A 105 -17.43 11.79 21.41
CA THR A 105 -17.89 12.03 22.78
C THR A 105 -16.74 11.88 23.79
N ARG A 106 -15.86 10.88 23.55
CA ARG A 106 -14.72 10.59 24.44
C ARG A 106 -13.40 11.18 23.97
N GLY A 107 -13.37 11.71 22.73
CA GLY A 107 -12.14 12.23 22.12
C GLY A 107 -11.11 11.12 21.86
N ILE A 108 -11.56 9.96 21.44
CA ILE A 108 -10.68 8.82 21.14
C ILE A 108 -10.73 8.53 19.65
N VAL A 109 -9.58 8.54 18.98
CA VAL A 109 -9.43 8.08 17.60
C VAL A 109 -8.84 6.68 17.58
N TYR A 110 -9.47 5.78 16.81
CA TYR A 110 -9.04 4.40 16.62
C TYR A 110 -8.38 4.29 15.25
N VAL A 111 -7.11 3.88 15.27
CA VAL A 111 -6.23 3.89 14.10
C VAL A 111 -5.74 2.48 13.84
N PRO A 112 -6.19 1.82 12.77
CA PRO A 112 -5.60 0.57 12.31
C PRO A 112 -4.29 0.86 11.56
N THR A 113 -3.26 0.06 11.79
CA THR A 113 -1.98 0.13 11.08
C THR A 113 -1.73 -1.12 10.25
N GLY A 114 -0.96 -0.97 9.20
CA GLY A 114 -0.48 -2.05 8.34
C GLY A 114 0.89 -2.56 8.75
N SER A 115 1.45 -3.40 7.88
CA SER A 115 2.73 -4.06 8.05
C SER A 115 3.89 -3.07 8.01
N ALA A 116 5.01 -3.46 8.60
CA ALA A 116 6.29 -2.78 8.42
C ALA A 116 7.02 -3.35 7.18
N VAL A 117 7.74 -2.53 6.45
CA VAL A 117 8.52 -3.01 5.30
C VAL A 117 9.82 -3.71 5.73
N ASP A 118 10.28 -4.72 4.96
CA ASP A 118 9.58 -5.34 3.82
C ASP A 118 8.51 -6.30 4.34
N ASP A 119 7.34 -6.30 3.69
CA ASP A 119 6.15 -7.00 4.20
C ASP A 119 6.29 -8.52 4.26
N PHE A 120 7.26 -9.10 3.52
CA PHE A 120 7.42 -10.55 3.36
C PHE A 120 8.74 -11.11 3.87
N TYR A 121 9.67 -10.23 4.28
CA TYR A 121 10.97 -10.58 4.83
C TYR A 121 11.40 -9.55 5.86
N GLY A 122 11.58 -9.98 7.10
CA GLY A 122 11.78 -9.10 8.26
C GLY A 122 13.12 -9.29 8.98
N ALA A 123 14.14 -9.87 8.33
CA ALA A 123 15.43 -10.13 8.98
C ALA A 123 16.17 -8.89 9.48
N ASP A 124 15.85 -7.71 8.97
CA ASP A 124 16.39 -6.42 9.40
C ASP A 124 15.59 -5.77 10.55
N ARG A 125 14.38 -6.29 10.86
CA ARG A 125 13.48 -5.76 11.90
C ARG A 125 13.07 -6.80 12.94
N ILE A 126 13.95 -7.72 13.30
CA ILE A 126 13.67 -8.81 14.26
C ILE A 126 13.08 -8.27 15.55
N GLY A 127 11.89 -8.76 15.91
CA GLY A 127 11.10 -8.33 17.06
C GLY A 127 9.61 -8.41 16.80
N ASN A 128 8.80 -7.85 17.70
CA ASN A 128 7.35 -7.81 17.49
C ASN A 128 6.88 -6.61 16.67
N ASP A 129 7.75 -5.66 16.37
CA ASP A 129 7.53 -4.52 15.47
C ASP A 129 6.37 -3.60 15.88
N LEU A 130 6.25 -3.26 17.18
CA LEU A 130 5.23 -2.29 17.61
C LEU A 130 5.52 -0.90 17.02
N TYR A 131 4.55 -0.22 16.36
CA TYR A 131 3.10 -0.48 16.33
C TYR A 131 2.64 -0.88 14.91
N ALA A 132 3.37 -1.72 14.21
CA ALA A 132 2.85 -2.35 12.99
C ALA A 132 1.70 -3.33 13.32
N ASN A 133 0.77 -3.51 12.37
CA ASN A 133 -0.38 -4.43 12.46
C ASN A 133 -1.21 -4.26 13.74
N CYS A 134 -1.37 -3.01 14.19
CA CYS A 134 -2.04 -2.67 15.44
C CYS A 134 -3.38 -1.96 15.21
N LEU A 135 -4.30 -2.16 16.14
CA LEU A 135 -5.38 -1.21 16.40
C LEU A 135 -4.95 -0.32 17.56
N LEU A 136 -4.74 0.96 17.29
CA LEU A 136 -4.35 1.96 18.27
C LEU A 136 -5.57 2.76 18.71
N ALA A 137 -5.69 3.04 20.01
CA ALA A 137 -6.61 4.05 20.53
C ALA A 137 -5.79 5.23 21.04
N LEU A 138 -5.91 6.36 20.36
CA LEU A 138 -5.19 7.58 20.69
C LEU A 138 -6.14 8.66 21.21
N ASN A 139 -5.67 9.45 22.16
CA ASN A 139 -6.36 10.70 22.51
C ASN A 139 -6.32 11.66 21.32
N ALA A 140 -7.48 12.01 20.79
CA ALA A 140 -7.58 12.78 19.54
C ALA A 140 -7.01 14.21 19.66
N THR A 141 -6.95 14.77 20.87
CA THR A 141 -6.38 16.12 21.11
C THR A 141 -4.86 16.11 21.20
N THR A 142 -4.26 15.05 21.77
CA THR A 142 -2.85 15.04 22.16
C THR A 142 -2.00 14.01 21.42
N GLY A 143 -2.61 13.07 20.72
CA GLY A 143 -1.91 11.92 20.10
C GLY A 143 -1.44 10.87 21.11
N LYS A 144 -1.71 11.04 22.42
CA LYS A 144 -1.23 10.09 23.43
C LYS A 144 -1.94 8.75 23.29
N LEU A 145 -1.14 7.67 23.30
CA LEU A 145 -1.63 6.29 23.29
C LEU A 145 -2.42 6.02 24.58
N LEU A 146 -3.63 5.50 24.44
CA LEU A 146 -4.48 5.04 25.54
C LEU A 146 -4.38 3.55 25.72
N TRP A 147 -4.52 2.80 24.63
CA TRP A 147 -4.31 1.36 24.55
C TRP A 147 -4.05 0.94 23.09
N PHE A 148 -3.55 -0.26 22.91
CA PHE A 148 -3.40 -0.88 21.60
C PHE A 148 -3.65 -2.39 21.67
N PHE A 149 -3.87 -2.96 20.49
CA PHE A 149 -3.87 -4.40 20.27
C PHE A 149 -3.10 -4.69 18.98
N GLN A 150 -2.12 -5.58 19.04
CA GLN A 150 -1.39 -6.05 17.86
C GLN A 150 -2.04 -7.32 17.33
N GLY A 151 -2.50 -7.32 16.08
CA GLY A 151 -3.19 -8.45 15.45
C GLY A 151 -2.25 -9.44 14.78
N VAL A 152 -1.00 -9.03 14.49
CA VAL A 152 0.05 -9.89 13.97
C VAL A 152 1.40 -9.44 14.55
N HIS A 153 2.11 -10.37 15.17
CA HIS A 153 3.48 -10.14 15.64
C HIS A 153 4.46 -10.43 14.52
N HIS A 154 5.40 -9.52 14.27
CA HIS A 154 6.44 -9.68 13.24
C HIS A 154 5.84 -10.17 11.91
N ASP A 155 5.07 -9.31 11.27
CA ASP A 155 4.31 -9.70 10.08
C ASP A 155 5.23 -10.01 8.89
N LEU A 156 5.03 -11.19 8.28
CA LEU A 156 5.72 -11.70 7.10
C LEU A 156 4.73 -12.10 5.99
N TRP A 157 3.48 -11.65 6.08
CA TRP A 157 2.36 -12.12 5.25
C TRP A 157 1.49 -11.00 4.69
N ASP A 158 1.86 -9.73 4.94
CA ASP A 158 1.04 -8.55 4.59
C ASP A 158 -0.37 -8.65 5.21
N ARG A 159 -0.43 -8.88 6.54
CA ARG A 159 -1.68 -9.09 7.28
C ARG A 159 -2.15 -7.82 8.00
N ASP A 160 -2.29 -6.75 7.27
CA ASP A 160 -2.82 -5.48 7.74
C ASP A 160 -4.15 -5.58 8.46
N PHE A 161 -4.44 -4.57 9.26
CA PHE A 161 -5.81 -4.15 9.51
C PHE A 161 -6.28 -3.25 8.35
N PRO A 162 -7.03 -3.79 7.37
CA PRO A 162 -7.18 -3.17 6.05
C PRO A 162 -8.29 -2.13 5.96
N ALA A 163 -9.00 -1.87 7.07
CA ALA A 163 -10.21 -1.04 7.06
C ALA A 163 -10.35 -0.22 8.35
N PRO A 164 -11.07 0.91 8.30
CA PRO A 164 -11.45 1.63 9.50
C PRO A 164 -12.23 0.72 10.45
N PRO A 165 -11.97 0.78 11.76
CA PRO A 165 -12.76 0.02 12.73
C PRO A 165 -14.19 0.54 12.83
N VAL A 166 -15.10 -0.32 13.24
CA VAL A 166 -16.54 0.00 13.37
C VAL A 166 -16.86 0.22 14.84
N LEU A 167 -17.44 1.38 15.16
CA LEU A 167 -17.94 1.68 16.50
C LEU A 167 -19.39 1.24 16.63
N LEU A 168 -19.68 0.45 17.65
CA LEU A 168 -21.02 -0.06 17.92
C LEU A 168 -21.22 -0.26 19.43
N THR A 169 -22.41 -0.71 19.80
CA THR A 169 -22.75 -1.08 21.16
C THR A 169 -23.22 -2.52 21.18
N VAL A 170 -22.72 -3.31 22.10
CA VAL A 170 -23.08 -4.74 22.27
C VAL A 170 -23.59 -5.02 23.67
N LYS A 171 -24.33 -6.13 23.82
CA LYS A 171 -24.77 -6.64 25.12
C LYS A 171 -23.83 -7.75 25.59
N ARG A 172 -23.34 -7.64 26.82
CA ARG A 172 -22.45 -8.60 27.46
C ARG A 172 -22.89 -8.79 28.90
N ASP A 173 -23.16 -10.03 29.32
CA ASP A 173 -23.52 -10.38 30.69
C ASP A 173 -24.62 -9.48 31.28
N GLY A 174 -25.64 -9.15 30.45
CA GLY A 174 -26.74 -8.28 30.82
C GLY A 174 -26.43 -6.76 30.77
N HIS A 175 -25.19 -6.38 30.50
CA HIS A 175 -24.77 -4.98 30.40
C HIS A 175 -24.59 -4.53 28.97
N THR A 176 -24.76 -3.24 28.74
CA THR A 176 -24.45 -2.57 27.47
C THR A 176 -23.00 -2.10 27.48
N VAL A 177 -22.22 -2.48 26.47
CA VAL A 177 -20.81 -2.13 26.33
C VAL A 177 -20.61 -1.41 25.01
N ASP A 178 -20.03 -0.23 25.09
CA ASP A 178 -19.57 0.49 23.90
C ASP A 178 -18.30 -0.17 23.38
N ALA A 179 -18.37 -0.68 22.15
CA ALA A 179 -17.35 -1.54 21.56
C ALA A 179 -16.75 -0.95 20.29
N VAL A 180 -15.55 -1.38 19.96
CA VAL A 180 -14.90 -1.19 18.67
C VAL A 180 -14.59 -2.56 18.06
N ALA A 181 -15.04 -2.76 16.81
CA ALA A 181 -14.80 -3.98 16.04
C ALA A 181 -13.80 -3.70 14.93
N GLN A 182 -12.75 -4.52 14.85
CA GLN A 182 -11.72 -4.45 13.80
C GLN A 182 -11.74 -5.72 12.97
N THR A 183 -11.93 -5.57 11.66
CA THR A 183 -11.75 -6.65 10.67
C THR A 183 -10.30 -6.74 10.22
N SER A 184 -9.86 -7.94 9.85
CA SER A 184 -8.47 -8.19 9.46
C SER A 184 -8.34 -8.90 8.11
N LYS A 185 -7.19 -8.78 7.47
CA LYS A 185 -6.88 -9.53 6.22
C LYS A 185 -6.97 -11.04 6.40
N GLN A 186 -6.69 -11.57 7.61
CA GLN A 186 -6.82 -13.00 7.89
C GLN A 186 -8.27 -13.51 7.92
N GLY A 187 -9.26 -12.62 7.91
CA GLY A 187 -10.67 -12.97 7.98
C GLY A 187 -11.22 -13.05 9.41
N PHE A 188 -10.56 -12.43 10.38
CA PHE A 188 -11.00 -12.36 11.76
C PHE A 188 -11.68 -11.02 12.09
N VAL A 189 -12.58 -11.05 13.08
CA VAL A 189 -13.12 -9.86 13.73
C VAL A 189 -12.61 -9.85 15.18
N TYR A 190 -11.91 -8.80 15.55
CA TYR A 190 -11.53 -8.51 16.93
C TYR A 190 -12.49 -7.48 17.49
N LEU A 191 -12.98 -7.73 18.72
CA LEU A 191 -13.95 -6.88 19.40
C LEU A 191 -13.43 -6.46 20.76
N PHE A 192 -13.37 -5.16 21.02
CA PHE A 192 -12.85 -4.59 22.26
C PHE A 192 -13.85 -3.62 22.90
N ASP A 193 -13.82 -3.53 24.23
CA ASP A 193 -14.32 -2.36 24.93
C ASP A 193 -13.56 -1.13 24.45
N ARG A 194 -14.26 -0.13 23.94
CA ARG A 194 -13.60 0.99 23.24
C ARG A 194 -12.82 1.93 24.18
N VAL A 195 -13.07 1.87 25.50
CA VAL A 195 -12.37 2.72 26.48
C VAL A 195 -11.13 2.03 27.03
N SER A 196 -11.27 0.79 27.42
CA SER A 196 -10.22 0.03 28.11
C SER A 196 -9.34 -0.82 27.18
N GLY A 197 -9.77 -1.09 25.95
CA GLY A 197 -9.11 -2.02 25.05
C GLY A 197 -9.25 -3.48 25.45
N LYS A 198 -10.07 -3.79 26.47
CA LYS A 198 -10.27 -5.17 26.90
C LYS A 198 -11.00 -5.98 25.81
N PRO A 199 -10.46 -7.13 25.39
CA PRO A 199 -11.15 -8.01 24.46
C PRO A 199 -12.50 -8.48 25.01
N LEU A 200 -13.55 -8.39 24.17
CA LEU A 200 -14.90 -8.84 24.53
C LEU A 200 -15.17 -10.29 24.12
N PHE A 201 -14.33 -10.89 23.30
CA PHE A 201 -14.20 -12.32 23.09
C PHE A 201 -12.78 -12.75 23.45
N PRO A 202 -12.57 -13.98 23.95
CA PRO A 202 -11.22 -14.45 24.26
C PRO A 202 -10.33 -14.46 23.01
N ILE A 203 -9.07 -14.05 23.20
CA ILE A 203 -8.00 -14.12 22.20
C ILE A 203 -6.92 -15.03 22.78
N GLU A 204 -6.46 -16.00 21.98
CA GLU A 204 -5.41 -16.95 22.36
C GLU A 204 -4.15 -16.73 21.54
N GLU A 205 -3.00 -16.76 22.21
CA GLU A 205 -1.71 -16.87 21.55
C GLU A 205 -1.50 -18.32 21.10
N ARG A 206 -1.45 -18.54 19.77
CA ARG A 206 -1.24 -19.87 19.18
C ARG A 206 0.13 -19.96 18.53
N ALA A 207 0.80 -21.10 18.76
CA ALA A 207 2.09 -21.37 18.19
C ALA A 207 2.01 -21.62 16.68
N TYR A 208 3.00 -21.09 15.95
CA TYR A 208 3.17 -21.27 14.51
C TYR A 208 4.59 -21.70 14.17
N PRO A 209 4.78 -22.32 12.97
CA PRO A 209 6.10 -22.75 12.53
C PRO A 209 7.09 -21.58 12.44
N LYS A 210 8.34 -21.84 12.80
CA LYS A 210 9.44 -20.89 12.57
C LYS A 210 9.73 -20.75 11.09
N SER A 211 10.22 -19.57 10.68
CA SER A 211 10.81 -19.39 9.37
C SER A 211 12.06 -20.27 9.20
N ASP A 212 12.22 -20.83 8.01
CA ASP A 212 13.40 -21.57 7.58
C ASP A 212 14.30 -20.75 6.63
N VAL A 213 14.00 -19.47 6.48
CA VAL A 213 14.76 -18.53 5.65
C VAL A 213 15.94 -17.97 6.46
N PRO A 214 17.16 -18.01 5.93
CA PRO A 214 18.33 -17.50 6.65
C PRO A 214 18.18 -16.04 7.10
N GLY A 215 18.50 -15.79 8.37
CA GLY A 215 18.42 -14.45 8.99
C GLY A 215 17.02 -14.07 9.49
N GLU A 216 15.96 -14.72 9.04
CA GLU A 216 14.59 -14.44 9.47
C GLU A 216 14.28 -15.08 10.82
N VAL A 217 13.61 -14.33 11.70
CA VAL A 217 13.16 -14.81 13.02
C VAL A 217 11.70 -14.47 13.21
N SER A 218 10.82 -15.37 12.74
CA SER A 218 9.38 -15.20 12.90
C SER A 218 8.95 -15.27 14.38
N SER A 219 7.86 -14.57 14.74
CA SER A 219 7.27 -14.69 16.07
C SER A 219 6.83 -16.12 16.36
N PRO A 220 7.06 -16.64 17.57
CA PRO A 220 6.67 -18.02 17.93
C PRO A 220 5.16 -18.21 18.04
N THR A 221 4.41 -17.15 18.29
CA THR A 221 2.95 -17.19 18.46
C THR A 221 2.27 -16.05 17.72
N GLN A 222 0.97 -16.21 17.48
CA GLN A 222 0.11 -15.18 16.89
C GLN A 222 -1.23 -15.16 17.62
N PRO A 223 -1.85 -13.97 17.83
CA PRO A 223 -3.11 -13.81 18.55
C PRO A 223 -4.31 -14.16 17.65
N LEU A 224 -5.10 -15.16 18.05
CA LEU A 224 -6.30 -15.58 17.36
C LEU A 224 -7.54 -15.39 18.23
N PRO A 225 -8.61 -14.73 17.72
CA PRO A 225 -9.87 -14.65 18.43
C PRO A 225 -10.58 -16.00 18.39
N LEU A 226 -11.16 -16.44 19.52
CA LEU A 226 -11.98 -17.65 19.58
C LEU A 226 -13.37 -17.46 18.99
N LYS A 227 -13.86 -16.23 18.99
CA LYS A 227 -15.14 -15.78 18.43
C LYS A 227 -15.02 -14.36 17.88
N PRO A 228 -15.78 -14.03 16.84
CA PRO A 228 -16.57 -14.92 15.97
C PRO A 228 -15.67 -15.91 15.22
N ALA A 229 -16.27 -16.97 14.64
CA ALA A 229 -15.57 -17.79 13.66
C ALA A 229 -15.08 -16.93 12.48
N PRO A 230 -13.99 -17.29 11.79
CA PRO A 230 -13.46 -16.51 10.67
C PRO A 230 -14.48 -16.31 9.56
N TYR A 231 -14.61 -15.07 9.06
CA TYR A 231 -15.52 -14.79 7.93
C TYR A 231 -14.92 -15.17 6.57
N ALA A 232 -13.60 -15.33 6.48
CA ALA A 232 -12.90 -15.93 5.35
C ALA A 232 -12.22 -17.23 5.78
N ARG A 233 -11.93 -18.13 4.84
CA ARG A 233 -11.24 -19.40 5.08
C ARG A 233 -9.76 -19.14 5.37
N PRO A 234 -9.21 -19.49 6.55
CA PRO A 234 -7.84 -19.15 6.93
C PRO A 234 -6.79 -20.20 6.52
N TRP A 235 -7.17 -21.26 5.84
CA TRP A 235 -6.28 -22.32 5.31
C TRP A 235 -6.87 -22.94 4.07
N LEU A 236 -6.04 -23.67 3.32
CA LEU A 236 -6.43 -24.46 2.15
C LEU A 236 -5.94 -25.90 2.32
N THR A 237 -6.86 -26.84 2.09
CA THR A 237 -6.62 -28.29 2.08
C THR A 237 -7.06 -28.89 0.74
N GLU A 238 -6.67 -30.15 0.44
CA GLU A 238 -6.99 -30.79 -0.85
C GLU A 238 -8.50 -30.87 -1.11
N ASP A 239 -9.31 -31.08 -0.09
CA ASP A 239 -10.78 -31.16 -0.19
C ASP A 239 -11.44 -29.81 -0.49
N MET A 240 -10.71 -28.70 -0.32
CA MET A 240 -11.17 -27.35 -0.64
C MET A 240 -10.79 -26.92 -2.07
N LEU A 241 -10.12 -27.75 -2.84
CA LEU A 241 -9.76 -27.44 -4.22
C LEU A 241 -10.99 -27.38 -5.12
N THR A 242 -10.88 -26.62 -6.22
CA THR A 242 -11.98 -26.44 -7.18
C THR A 242 -12.55 -27.76 -7.67
N ASN A 243 -13.87 -27.84 -7.72
CA ASN A 243 -14.64 -28.94 -8.30
C ASN A 243 -15.44 -28.49 -9.54
N ARG A 244 -15.05 -27.37 -10.15
CA ARG A 244 -15.72 -26.74 -11.28
C ARG A 244 -15.80 -27.67 -12.49
N THR A 245 -14.73 -28.34 -12.81
CA THR A 245 -14.66 -29.47 -13.77
C THR A 245 -13.65 -30.50 -13.29
N PRO A 246 -13.73 -31.77 -13.75
CA PRO A 246 -12.74 -32.79 -13.42
C PRO A 246 -11.30 -32.38 -13.80
N GLU A 247 -11.13 -31.71 -14.94
CA GLU A 247 -9.84 -31.25 -15.45
C GLU A 247 -9.27 -30.14 -14.57
N ALA A 248 -10.10 -29.16 -14.18
CA ALA A 248 -9.72 -28.09 -13.26
C ALA A 248 -9.31 -28.65 -11.90
N HIS A 249 -10.06 -29.64 -11.38
CA HIS A 249 -9.73 -30.31 -10.12
C HIS A 249 -8.40 -31.05 -10.21
N ALA A 250 -8.20 -31.86 -11.24
CA ALA A 250 -6.97 -32.63 -11.43
C ALA A 250 -5.75 -31.71 -11.54
N TRP A 251 -5.88 -30.61 -12.27
CA TRP A 251 -4.84 -29.60 -12.37
C TRP A 251 -4.56 -28.95 -11.01
N ALA A 252 -5.60 -28.48 -10.31
CA ALA A 252 -5.47 -27.83 -9.01
C ALA A 252 -4.81 -28.74 -7.97
N LEU A 253 -5.18 -30.02 -7.94
CA LEU A 253 -4.59 -31.02 -7.05
C LEU A 253 -3.10 -31.24 -7.36
N LYS A 254 -2.74 -31.35 -8.64
CA LYS A 254 -1.35 -31.51 -9.07
C LYS A 254 -0.51 -30.31 -8.63
N GLU A 255 -0.98 -29.08 -8.88
CA GLU A 255 -0.26 -27.85 -8.53
C GLU A 255 -0.18 -27.68 -7.01
N PHE A 256 -1.30 -27.86 -6.28
CA PHE A 256 -1.35 -27.72 -4.82
C PHE A 256 -0.31 -28.58 -4.12
N ARG A 257 -0.07 -29.80 -4.60
CA ARG A 257 0.92 -30.73 -4.04
C ARG A 257 2.37 -30.28 -4.23
N THR A 258 2.61 -29.27 -5.06
CA THR A 258 3.93 -28.64 -5.18
C THR A 258 4.15 -27.51 -4.20
N PHE A 259 3.10 -27.05 -3.53
CA PHE A 259 3.14 -25.93 -2.59
C PHE A 259 3.23 -26.39 -1.14
N ARG A 260 3.72 -25.50 -0.28
CA ARG A 260 3.58 -25.64 1.18
C ARG A 260 2.24 -25.04 1.60
N SER A 261 1.46 -25.78 2.40
CA SER A 261 0.20 -25.30 3.00
C SER A 261 0.18 -25.65 4.47
N GLY A 262 -0.21 -24.72 5.36
CA GLY A 262 -0.14 -24.94 6.80
C GLY A 262 -0.76 -23.85 7.67
N GLY A 263 -1.79 -23.18 7.17
CA GLY A 263 -2.53 -22.18 7.93
C GLY A 263 -2.11 -20.73 7.67
N PRO A 264 -2.74 -19.76 8.37
CA PRO A 264 -2.67 -18.34 8.01
C PRO A 264 -1.30 -17.69 8.25
N PHE A 265 -0.44 -18.32 9.06
CA PHE A 265 0.87 -17.79 9.46
C PHE A 265 2.01 -18.79 9.21
N LEU A 266 1.91 -19.59 8.14
CA LEU A 266 3.03 -20.38 7.66
C LEU A 266 4.02 -19.43 6.94
N PRO A 267 5.28 -19.25 7.41
CA PRO A 267 6.22 -18.34 6.78
C PRO A 267 6.55 -18.75 5.35
N SER A 268 6.78 -17.76 4.50
CA SER A 268 7.26 -17.97 3.13
C SER A 268 8.61 -18.69 3.13
N ASN A 269 8.90 -19.39 2.04
CA ASN A 269 10.09 -20.22 1.88
C ASN A 269 10.86 -19.82 0.61
N ALA A 270 12.17 -19.99 0.61
CA ALA A 270 13.01 -19.66 -0.54
C ALA A 270 13.11 -20.77 -1.60
N ARG A 271 12.55 -21.96 -1.35
CA ARG A 271 12.67 -23.11 -2.25
C ARG A 271 11.33 -23.49 -2.89
N THR A 272 10.24 -23.25 -2.19
CA THR A 272 8.90 -23.73 -2.55
C THR A 272 7.89 -22.62 -2.31
N GLN A 273 6.94 -22.45 -3.20
CA GLN A 273 5.84 -21.51 -2.99
C GLN A 273 4.99 -21.93 -1.78
N THR A 274 4.57 -20.99 -0.99
CA THR A 274 3.71 -21.18 0.19
C THR A 274 2.31 -20.69 -0.15
N VAL A 275 1.29 -21.48 0.18
CA VAL A 275 -0.11 -21.08 0.05
C VAL A 275 -0.44 -20.02 1.10
N VAL A 276 -1.10 -18.97 0.69
CA VAL A 276 -1.62 -17.88 1.51
C VAL A 276 -3.13 -17.84 1.34
N MET A 277 -3.87 -18.13 2.42
CA MET A 277 -5.33 -18.16 2.41
C MET A 277 -5.88 -17.46 3.67
N PRO A 278 -6.82 -16.53 3.53
CA PRO A 278 -7.16 -15.84 2.28
C PRO A 278 -5.93 -15.17 1.69
N GLY A 279 -5.95 -14.88 0.40
CA GLY A 279 -4.78 -14.34 -0.32
C GLY A 279 -4.28 -12.99 0.21
N TYR A 280 -3.36 -12.36 -0.50
CA TYR A 280 -2.75 -11.09 -0.06
C TYR A 280 -3.73 -9.91 -0.08
N ASP A 281 -4.77 -9.94 -0.92
CA ASP A 281 -5.87 -8.98 -0.81
C ASP A 281 -6.64 -9.13 0.52
N GLY A 282 -6.48 -10.28 1.19
CA GLY A 282 -7.10 -10.55 2.48
C GLY A 282 -8.56 -11.00 2.38
N GLY A 283 -9.11 -11.44 3.51
CA GLY A 283 -10.54 -11.73 3.68
C GLY A 283 -11.36 -10.45 3.68
N ALA A 284 -10.89 -9.37 4.32
CA ALA A 284 -11.46 -8.03 4.22
C ALA A 284 -10.48 -7.09 3.55
N GLU A 285 -11.03 -6.04 2.95
CA GLU A 285 -10.32 -4.99 2.25
C GLU A 285 -10.77 -3.60 2.74
N TRP A 286 -10.21 -2.53 2.17
CA TRP A 286 -10.42 -1.13 2.56
C TRP A 286 -11.90 -0.69 2.64
N GLY A 287 -12.81 -1.39 1.97
CA GLY A 287 -14.26 -1.13 2.08
C GLY A 287 -14.81 -1.40 3.47
N GLY A 288 -14.16 -2.26 4.24
CA GLY A 288 -14.45 -2.52 5.63
C GLY A 288 -15.78 -3.20 5.90
N ALA A 289 -16.31 -2.95 7.08
CA ALA A 289 -17.57 -3.49 7.56
C ALA A 289 -18.55 -2.37 7.96
N ALA A 290 -19.81 -2.71 8.11
CA ALA A 290 -20.82 -1.82 8.70
C ALA A 290 -21.53 -2.52 9.86
N ALA A 291 -22.02 -1.77 10.84
CA ALA A 291 -22.82 -2.33 11.93
C ALA A 291 -24.19 -1.68 12.03
N ASP A 292 -25.20 -2.48 12.37
CA ASP A 292 -26.44 -1.95 12.93
C ASP A 292 -26.22 -1.71 14.44
N ILE A 293 -26.00 -0.44 14.79
CA ILE A 293 -25.71 -0.02 16.17
C ILE A 293 -26.86 -0.31 17.16
N ARG A 294 -28.07 -0.61 16.67
CA ARG A 294 -29.24 -0.92 17.52
C ARG A 294 -29.25 -2.39 17.92
N THR A 295 -28.73 -3.26 17.07
CA THR A 295 -28.80 -4.71 17.25
C THR A 295 -27.45 -5.32 17.60
N GLY A 296 -26.34 -4.63 17.36
CA GLY A 296 -24.99 -5.16 17.55
C GLY A 296 -24.54 -6.13 16.45
N VAL A 297 -25.20 -6.11 15.29
CA VAL A 297 -24.88 -6.96 14.15
C VAL A 297 -23.88 -6.26 13.23
N LEU A 298 -22.80 -6.97 12.92
CA LEU A 298 -21.78 -6.57 11.96
C LEU A 298 -22.02 -7.21 10.61
N TYR A 299 -21.92 -6.43 9.53
CA TYR A 299 -21.98 -6.89 8.15
C TYR A 299 -20.62 -6.71 7.51
N VAL A 300 -20.04 -7.79 6.96
CA VAL A 300 -18.74 -7.78 6.31
C VAL A 300 -18.74 -8.69 5.09
N ASN A 301 -18.21 -8.21 3.96
CA ASN A 301 -17.92 -9.07 2.82
C ASN A 301 -16.55 -9.73 2.99
N SER A 302 -16.37 -10.88 2.35
CA SER A 302 -15.09 -11.56 2.32
C SER A 302 -14.64 -11.89 0.90
N ILE A 303 -13.32 -11.99 0.73
CA ILE A 303 -12.64 -12.59 -0.41
C ILE A 303 -12.03 -13.91 0.04
N ASP A 304 -12.39 -14.99 -0.64
CA ASP A 304 -11.99 -16.36 -0.29
C ASP A 304 -11.19 -17.01 -1.43
N ILE A 305 -10.16 -16.31 -1.91
CA ILE A 305 -9.27 -16.75 -2.99
C ILE A 305 -7.89 -17.02 -2.40
N ALA A 306 -7.31 -18.18 -2.75
CA ALA A 306 -5.94 -18.51 -2.36
C ALA A 306 -4.93 -17.85 -3.30
N TYR A 307 -3.79 -17.47 -2.73
CA TYR A 307 -2.60 -17.05 -3.44
C TYR A 307 -1.44 -17.98 -3.13
N THR A 308 -0.36 -17.86 -3.88
CA THR A 308 0.94 -18.43 -3.55
C THR A 308 1.99 -17.35 -3.56
N GLY A 309 2.98 -17.48 -2.68
CA GLY A 309 4.12 -16.59 -2.59
C GLY A 309 5.34 -17.33 -2.07
N GLY A 310 6.49 -16.75 -2.29
CA GLY A 310 7.76 -17.28 -1.85
C GLY A 310 8.81 -16.19 -1.81
N LEU A 311 10.00 -16.55 -1.38
CA LEU A 311 11.16 -15.67 -1.38
C LEU A 311 12.19 -16.18 -2.39
N ALA A 312 12.98 -15.28 -2.94
CA ALA A 312 14.14 -15.61 -3.76
C ALA A 312 15.36 -14.84 -3.26
N GLU A 313 16.49 -15.49 -3.25
CA GLU A 313 17.74 -14.89 -2.80
C GLU A 313 18.19 -13.79 -3.77
N ASN A 314 18.69 -12.70 -3.20
CA ASN A 314 19.29 -11.61 -3.96
C ASN A 314 20.69 -12.04 -4.39
N THR A 315 20.90 -12.23 -5.68
CA THR A 315 22.23 -12.62 -6.21
C THR A 315 23.10 -11.38 -6.43
N PRO A 316 24.36 -11.37 -5.99
CA PRO A 316 25.25 -10.21 -6.18
C PRO A 316 25.53 -9.82 -7.63
N SER A 317 25.25 -10.71 -8.58
CA SER A 317 25.48 -10.53 -10.02
C SER A 317 24.32 -9.83 -10.77
N GLN A 318 23.27 -9.40 -10.07
CA GLN A 318 22.17 -8.69 -10.71
C GLN A 318 22.57 -7.24 -11.00
N GLY A 319 22.42 -6.83 -12.27
CA GLY A 319 22.64 -5.45 -12.68
C GLY A 319 21.59 -4.48 -12.15
N VAL A 320 21.80 -3.19 -12.42
CA VAL A 320 20.95 -2.10 -11.91
C VAL A 320 19.48 -2.25 -12.31
N GLY A 321 19.20 -2.71 -13.55
CA GLY A 321 17.84 -2.89 -14.05
C GLY A 321 17.10 -3.99 -13.31
N ALA A 322 17.71 -5.17 -13.17
CA ALA A 322 17.12 -6.29 -12.43
C ALA A 322 16.94 -5.96 -10.95
N SER A 323 17.96 -5.40 -10.30
CA SER A 323 17.88 -5.00 -8.88
C SER A 323 16.77 -3.99 -8.62
N THR A 324 16.60 -3.00 -9.51
CA THR A 324 15.51 -2.01 -9.41
C THR A 324 14.15 -2.67 -9.62
N TYR A 325 14.06 -3.55 -10.62
CA TYR A 325 12.82 -4.28 -10.90
C TYR A 325 12.41 -5.18 -9.73
N LEU A 326 13.33 -5.99 -9.21
CA LEU A 326 13.07 -6.91 -8.11
C LEU A 326 12.67 -6.19 -6.83
N GLY A 327 13.31 -5.05 -6.54
CA GLY A 327 13.02 -4.28 -5.33
C GLY A 327 11.74 -3.43 -5.41
N GLN A 328 11.25 -3.05 -6.60
CA GLN A 328 10.14 -2.08 -6.69
C GLN A 328 8.96 -2.55 -7.56
N CYS A 329 9.16 -3.49 -8.46
CA CYS A 329 8.16 -3.87 -9.46
C CYS A 329 7.71 -5.32 -9.30
N ALA A 330 8.63 -6.21 -8.90
CA ALA A 330 8.39 -7.65 -8.85
C ALA A 330 7.31 -8.04 -7.84
N VAL A 331 7.11 -7.26 -6.78
CA VAL A 331 6.04 -7.47 -5.78
C VAL A 331 4.67 -7.60 -6.46
N CYS A 332 4.39 -6.79 -7.48
CA CYS A 332 3.14 -6.85 -8.24
C CYS A 332 3.26 -7.63 -9.55
N HIS A 333 4.36 -7.43 -10.29
CA HIS A 333 4.52 -7.98 -11.64
C HIS A 333 5.22 -9.34 -11.68
N GLY A 334 5.60 -9.90 -10.51
CA GLY A 334 6.33 -11.16 -10.38
C GLY A 334 7.79 -11.06 -10.84
N THR A 335 8.64 -11.93 -10.30
CA THR A 335 10.08 -11.96 -10.66
C THR A 335 10.30 -12.29 -12.14
N GLU A 336 9.39 -13.03 -12.76
CA GLU A 336 9.43 -13.42 -14.18
C GLU A 336 8.74 -12.40 -15.10
N ARG A 337 8.30 -11.23 -14.56
CA ARG A 337 7.56 -10.18 -15.28
C ARG A 337 6.23 -10.63 -15.88
N ARG A 338 5.69 -11.80 -15.47
CA ARG A 338 4.43 -12.35 -16.01
C ARG A 338 3.19 -11.72 -15.39
N GLY A 339 3.34 -11.08 -14.22
CA GLY A 339 2.23 -10.53 -13.46
C GLY A 339 1.23 -11.60 -13.02
N SER A 340 0.06 -11.11 -12.63
CA SER A 340 -1.12 -11.93 -12.26
C SER A 340 -2.37 -11.24 -12.83
N PRO A 341 -2.61 -11.35 -14.17
CA PRO A 341 -3.78 -10.71 -14.79
C PRO A 341 -5.10 -11.22 -14.20
N PRO A 342 -6.15 -10.38 -14.16
CA PRO A 342 -6.22 -9.02 -14.73
C PRO A 342 -5.64 -7.91 -13.86
N ASP A 343 -5.33 -8.16 -12.57
CA ASP A 343 -4.96 -7.13 -11.61
C ASP A 343 -3.56 -6.58 -11.85
N PHE A 344 -2.60 -7.48 -12.09
CA PHE A 344 -1.22 -7.13 -12.36
C PHE A 344 -0.84 -7.61 -13.76
N PRO A 345 -0.80 -6.70 -14.75
CA PRO A 345 -0.57 -7.10 -16.13
C PRO A 345 0.84 -7.66 -16.33
N SER A 346 0.96 -8.62 -17.25
CA SER A 346 2.27 -9.10 -17.70
C SER A 346 3.08 -7.98 -18.34
N LEU A 347 4.34 -7.87 -17.96
CA LEU A 347 5.33 -6.99 -18.58
C LEU A 347 6.18 -7.69 -19.64
N VAL A 348 6.04 -9.01 -19.77
CA VAL A 348 6.61 -9.74 -20.93
C VAL A 348 6.00 -9.15 -22.19
N ASP A 349 6.84 -8.75 -23.15
CA ASP A 349 6.43 -8.05 -24.38
C ASP A 349 5.73 -6.69 -24.15
N ALA A 350 5.92 -6.03 -23.00
CA ALA A 350 5.37 -4.71 -22.76
C ALA A 350 5.77 -3.69 -23.84
N SER A 351 7.00 -3.80 -24.36
CA SER A 351 7.54 -2.98 -25.45
C SER A 351 6.84 -3.14 -26.80
N ARG A 352 6.11 -4.26 -27.01
CA ARG A 352 5.25 -4.41 -28.21
C ARG A 352 3.94 -3.63 -28.10
N ARG A 353 3.55 -3.26 -26.88
CA ARG A 353 2.28 -2.57 -26.57
C ARG A 353 2.47 -1.09 -26.26
N LEU A 354 3.64 -0.70 -25.75
CA LEU A 354 3.95 0.64 -25.27
C LEU A 354 5.39 1.00 -25.66
N ALA A 355 5.61 2.23 -26.13
CA ALA A 355 6.95 2.78 -26.32
C ALA A 355 7.62 3.08 -24.95
N ASP A 356 8.95 3.12 -24.91
CA ASP A 356 9.73 3.36 -23.68
C ASP A 356 9.28 4.62 -22.93
N GLY A 357 9.04 5.73 -23.63
CA GLY A 357 8.50 6.96 -23.03
C GLY A 357 7.10 6.80 -22.41
N GLN A 358 6.27 5.91 -22.94
CA GLN A 358 4.96 5.61 -22.36
C GLN A 358 5.11 4.72 -21.11
N ILE A 359 6.04 3.76 -21.12
CA ILE A 359 6.37 2.94 -19.94
C ILE A 359 6.93 3.85 -18.85
N ALA A 360 7.88 4.72 -19.16
CA ALA A 360 8.43 5.70 -18.22
C ALA A 360 7.33 6.60 -17.62
N ALA A 361 6.41 7.09 -18.44
CA ALA A 361 5.29 7.91 -17.98
C ALA A 361 4.36 7.13 -17.01
N VAL A 362 4.12 5.83 -17.26
CA VAL A 362 3.35 4.98 -16.35
C VAL A 362 4.11 4.76 -15.04
N ILE A 363 5.42 4.54 -15.09
CA ILE A 363 6.26 4.42 -13.89
C ILE A 363 6.20 5.71 -13.06
N HIS A 364 6.41 6.86 -13.69
CA HIS A 364 6.46 8.15 -12.98
C HIS A 364 5.11 8.56 -12.39
N ASN A 365 4.03 8.37 -13.14
CA ASN A 365 2.70 8.89 -12.76
C ASN A 365 1.84 7.84 -12.07
N GLY A 366 2.22 6.57 -12.12
CA GLY A 366 1.35 5.46 -11.74
C GLY A 366 0.20 5.25 -12.73
N LYS A 367 -0.51 4.14 -12.58
CA LYS A 367 -1.74 3.86 -13.37
C LYS A 367 -2.63 2.85 -12.64
N GLY A 368 -3.85 3.23 -12.32
CA GLY A 368 -4.77 2.35 -11.59
C GLY A 368 -4.22 1.99 -10.21
N ARG A 369 -3.98 0.71 -9.94
CA ARG A 369 -3.38 0.22 -8.68
C ARG A 369 -1.86 0.43 -8.63
N MET A 370 -1.21 0.62 -9.77
CA MET A 370 0.24 0.85 -9.82
C MET A 370 0.61 2.20 -9.20
N PRO A 371 1.44 2.24 -8.15
CA PRO A 371 1.89 3.48 -7.55
C PRO A 371 2.81 4.27 -8.49
N SER A 372 2.92 5.56 -8.26
CA SER A 372 3.88 6.42 -8.94
C SER A 372 5.28 6.25 -8.34
N SER A 373 6.30 6.30 -9.20
CA SER A 373 7.71 6.28 -8.81
C SER A 373 8.43 7.45 -9.50
N PRO A 374 8.15 8.71 -9.11
CA PRO A 374 8.67 9.89 -9.79
C PRO A 374 10.20 10.04 -9.66
N ASN A 375 10.79 9.41 -8.65
CA ASN A 375 12.24 9.49 -8.36
C ASN A 375 13.08 8.48 -9.15
N LEU A 376 12.46 7.60 -9.95
CA LEU A 376 13.17 6.72 -10.87
C LEU A 376 13.52 7.47 -12.15
N THR A 377 14.76 7.97 -12.23
CA THR A 377 15.24 8.80 -13.36
C THR A 377 16.63 8.36 -13.84
N GLY A 378 17.11 8.95 -14.92
CA GLY A 378 18.47 8.76 -15.45
C GLY A 378 18.83 7.30 -15.72
N ALA A 379 20.08 6.95 -15.56
CA ALA A 379 20.63 5.62 -15.86
C ALA A 379 19.90 4.47 -15.16
N ARG A 380 19.33 4.73 -13.98
CA ARG A 380 18.53 3.73 -13.26
C ARG A 380 17.21 3.43 -13.94
N LEU A 381 16.51 4.45 -14.42
CA LEU A 381 15.29 4.29 -15.22
C LEU A 381 15.59 3.57 -16.53
N ASP A 382 16.67 3.97 -17.23
CA ASP A 382 17.06 3.37 -18.52
C ASP A 382 17.41 1.89 -18.36
N ALA A 383 18.14 1.54 -17.30
CA ALA A 383 18.43 0.14 -16.96
C ALA A 383 17.15 -0.65 -16.67
N LEU A 384 16.22 -0.06 -15.90
CA LEU A 384 14.92 -0.66 -15.60
C LEU A 384 14.08 -0.85 -16.89
N LEU A 385 13.98 0.16 -17.74
CA LEU A 385 13.25 0.07 -19.02
C LEU A 385 13.81 -1.03 -19.92
N ARG A 386 15.14 -1.16 -19.98
CA ARG A 386 15.82 -2.25 -20.69
C ARG A 386 15.44 -3.59 -20.10
N TYR A 387 15.54 -3.76 -18.78
CA TYR A 387 15.19 -5.00 -18.09
C TYR A 387 13.71 -5.34 -18.27
N VAL A 388 12.81 -4.39 -18.15
CA VAL A 388 11.36 -4.59 -18.41
C VAL A 388 11.12 -5.08 -19.84
N ARG A 389 11.88 -4.58 -20.81
CA ARG A 389 11.76 -4.94 -22.22
C ARG A 389 12.32 -6.32 -22.54
N THR A 390 13.54 -6.60 -22.09
CA THR A 390 14.31 -7.78 -22.52
C THR A 390 14.31 -8.92 -21.51
N GLY A 391 14.20 -8.59 -20.22
CA GLY A 391 14.46 -9.50 -19.11
C GLY A 391 15.94 -9.66 -18.79
N GLU A 392 16.79 -8.89 -19.45
CA GLU A 392 18.25 -8.97 -19.32
C GLU A 392 18.81 -7.62 -18.90
N ASP A 393 19.80 -7.63 -18.03
CA ASP A 393 20.62 -6.46 -17.73
C ASP A 393 21.68 -6.27 -18.85
N ALA A 394 22.22 -5.05 -18.94
CA ALA A 394 23.37 -4.84 -19.80
C ALA A 394 24.55 -5.68 -19.31
N ALA A 395 25.13 -6.48 -20.21
CA ALA A 395 26.37 -7.17 -19.91
C ALA A 395 27.45 -6.12 -19.55
N GLY A 396 28.02 -6.22 -18.35
CA GLY A 396 29.20 -5.46 -17.95
C GLY A 396 29.01 -4.30 -16.98
N THR A 397 27.88 -4.20 -16.27
CA THR A 397 27.79 -3.29 -15.10
C THR A 397 27.86 -4.09 -13.79
N GLU A 398 29.05 -4.60 -13.49
CA GLU A 398 29.36 -5.07 -12.14
C GLU A 398 29.26 -3.90 -11.17
N GLY A 399 28.41 -4.10 -10.14
CA GLY A 399 28.53 -3.44 -8.86
C GLY A 399 28.62 -1.91 -8.83
N VAL A 400 27.59 -1.20 -9.30
CA VAL A 400 27.40 0.17 -8.81
C VAL A 400 26.65 0.09 -7.48
N SER A 401 27.42 0.04 -6.41
CA SER A 401 26.89 0.41 -5.08
C SER A 401 26.29 1.80 -5.21
N VAL A 402 24.97 1.92 -5.01
CA VAL A 402 24.32 3.23 -4.98
C VAL A 402 24.59 3.83 -3.60
N ALA A 403 25.81 4.31 -3.41
CA ALA A 403 26.03 5.45 -2.55
C ALA A 403 25.35 6.63 -3.28
N MET A 404 24.49 7.37 -2.59
CA MET A 404 24.04 8.69 -3.02
C MET A 404 25.27 9.43 -3.55
N PRO A 405 25.20 10.11 -4.70
CA PRO A 405 26.32 10.91 -5.15
C PRO A 405 26.55 12.02 -4.12
N VAL A 406 27.44 11.77 -3.18
CA VAL A 406 28.19 12.85 -2.57
C VAL A 406 29.10 13.30 -3.71
N HIS A 407 28.87 14.49 -4.22
CA HIS A 407 29.75 15.11 -5.22
C HIS A 407 31.14 15.21 -4.61
N THR A 408 31.94 14.17 -4.77
CA THR A 408 33.34 14.20 -4.35
C THR A 408 34.16 14.81 -5.47
N LYS A 409 34.96 15.80 -5.11
CA LYS A 409 35.87 16.54 -5.97
C LYS A 409 36.63 15.58 -6.91
N ALA A 410 36.42 15.72 -8.21
CA ALA A 410 37.27 15.06 -9.20
C ALA A 410 38.72 15.51 -9.02
N ARG A 411 39.66 14.58 -9.03
CA ARG A 411 41.10 14.88 -8.78
C ARG A 411 41.61 15.79 -9.90
N GLY A 412 41.86 17.08 -9.56
CA GLY A 412 42.34 18.11 -10.51
C GLY A 412 41.35 19.22 -10.81
N MET A 413 40.13 19.18 -10.31
CA MET A 413 39.14 20.26 -10.47
C MET A 413 39.46 21.40 -9.47
N PRO A 414 39.49 22.66 -9.89
CA PRO A 414 39.60 23.80 -8.97
C PRO A 414 38.43 23.82 -7.96
N ASP A 415 38.67 24.33 -6.75
CA ASP A 415 37.63 24.40 -5.71
C ASP A 415 36.41 25.21 -6.16
N GLU A 416 36.59 26.19 -7.03
CA GLU A 416 35.54 27.04 -7.57
C GLU A 416 34.58 26.32 -8.55
N ASP A 417 35.07 25.32 -9.28
CA ASP A 417 34.25 24.52 -10.21
C ASP A 417 33.43 23.44 -9.46
N HIS A 418 33.96 22.97 -8.31
CA HIS A 418 33.23 22.05 -7.45
C HIS A 418 31.98 22.71 -6.87
N ALA A 419 32.05 23.98 -6.44
CA ALA A 419 30.88 24.71 -5.94
C ALA A 419 29.78 24.87 -7.02
N GLY A 420 30.16 25.05 -8.28
CA GLY A 420 29.22 25.12 -9.40
C GLY A 420 28.52 23.78 -9.68
N ALA A 421 29.25 22.68 -9.60
CA ALA A 421 28.70 21.34 -9.75
C ALA A 421 27.70 20.98 -8.62
N VAL A 422 27.98 21.36 -7.39
CA VAL A 422 27.09 21.20 -6.25
C VAL A 422 25.80 21.99 -6.45
N SER A 423 25.92 23.29 -6.78
CA SER A 423 24.75 24.14 -7.03
C SER A 423 23.92 23.66 -8.23
N TYR A 424 24.55 23.09 -9.26
CA TYR A 424 23.83 22.42 -10.36
C TYR A 424 23.02 21.23 -9.87
N GLY A 425 23.62 20.36 -9.06
CA GLY A 425 22.95 19.19 -8.48
C GLY A 425 21.74 19.57 -7.62
N GLU A 426 21.86 20.63 -6.83
CA GLU A 426 20.80 21.07 -5.92
C GLU A 426 19.63 21.77 -6.62
N HIS A 427 19.91 22.54 -7.68
CA HIS A 427 18.90 23.43 -8.26
C HIS A 427 18.49 23.12 -9.70
N CYS A 428 19.30 22.42 -10.47
CA CYS A 428 19.11 22.27 -11.91
C CYS A 428 18.94 20.83 -12.38
N ALA A 429 19.65 19.88 -11.77
CA ALA A 429 19.69 18.49 -12.18
C ALA A 429 18.31 17.81 -12.17
N ILE A 430 17.43 18.22 -11.27
CA ILE A 430 16.06 17.70 -11.19
C ILE A 430 15.24 17.87 -12.49
N CYS A 431 15.56 18.91 -13.27
CA CYS A 431 14.89 19.20 -14.54
C CYS A 431 15.78 18.90 -15.76
N HIS A 432 17.08 19.14 -15.64
CA HIS A 432 18.02 19.04 -16.75
C HIS A 432 18.87 17.77 -16.77
N GLY A 433 18.64 16.83 -15.80
CA GLY A 433 19.40 15.59 -15.64
C GLY A 433 20.76 15.80 -14.99
N ASP A 434 21.29 14.77 -14.29
CA ASP A 434 22.62 14.82 -13.67
C ASP A 434 23.74 14.93 -14.71
N ASP A 435 23.46 14.47 -15.94
CA ASP A 435 24.35 14.49 -17.10
C ASP A 435 24.17 15.74 -17.98
N THR A 436 23.37 16.71 -17.57
CA THR A 436 23.02 17.90 -18.32
C THR A 436 22.35 17.67 -19.69
N ALA A 437 22.01 16.42 -20.03
CA ALA A 437 21.43 16.05 -21.34
C ALA A 437 20.00 16.56 -21.54
N GLY A 438 19.34 16.99 -20.47
CA GLY A 438 17.95 17.44 -20.46
C GLY A 438 16.94 16.30 -20.57
N ILE A 439 15.68 16.61 -20.34
CA ILE A 439 14.56 15.66 -20.41
C ILE A 439 13.56 16.13 -21.46
N GLN A 440 13.70 15.64 -22.70
CA GLN A 440 12.85 16.04 -23.82
C GLN A 440 11.44 15.44 -23.70
N PRO A 441 10.36 16.13 -24.15
CA PRO A 441 10.36 17.47 -24.80
C PRO A 441 10.23 18.66 -23.82
N GLY A 442 10.25 18.42 -22.51
CA GLY A 442 9.92 19.44 -21.51
C GLY A 442 11.11 20.30 -21.03
N PHE A 443 12.29 19.70 -20.97
CA PHE A 443 13.50 20.33 -20.40
C PHE A 443 14.66 20.19 -21.36
N PRO A 444 15.19 21.31 -21.91
CA PRO A 444 16.21 21.26 -22.93
C PRO A 444 17.56 20.79 -22.38
N SER A 445 18.36 20.17 -23.27
CA SER A 445 19.74 19.82 -22.96
C SER A 445 20.59 21.08 -22.69
N LEU A 446 21.38 20.99 -21.61
CA LEU A 446 22.39 22.00 -21.26
C LEU A 446 23.79 21.61 -21.74
N VAL A 447 23.97 20.44 -22.35
CA VAL A 447 25.23 20.05 -23.02
C VAL A 447 25.62 21.13 -24.04
N GLY A 448 26.82 21.69 -23.93
CA GLY A 448 27.31 22.77 -24.76
C GLY A 448 26.51 24.08 -24.64
N VAL A 449 25.85 24.32 -23.53
CA VAL A 449 25.06 25.53 -23.30
C VAL A 449 25.95 26.78 -23.35
N GLY A 450 27.21 26.70 -22.88
CA GLY A 450 28.20 27.79 -22.94
C GLY A 450 28.56 28.23 -24.36
N GLN A 451 28.37 27.37 -25.36
CA GLN A 451 28.54 27.70 -26.76
C GLN A 451 27.33 28.42 -27.38
N ARG A 452 26.14 28.26 -26.75
CA ARG A 452 24.86 28.80 -27.24
C ARG A 452 24.44 30.09 -26.53
N LEU A 453 24.88 30.27 -25.29
CA LEU A 453 24.54 31.38 -24.41
C LEU A 453 25.80 31.89 -23.71
N ASP A 454 25.99 33.20 -23.69
CA ASP A 454 27.05 33.81 -22.90
C ASP A 454 26.70 33.80 -21.40
N SER A 455 27.69 34.09 -20.54
CA SER A 455 27.51 34.08 -19.07
C SER A 455 26.45 35.08 -18.60
N LYS A 456 26.24 36.20 -19.26
CA LYS A 456 25.20 37.19 -18.93
C LYS A 456 23.80 36.64 -19.24
N GLN A 457 23.65 36.00 -20.39
CA GLN A 457 22.41 35.37 -20.83
C GLN A 457 22.06 34.23 -19.93
N THR A 458 23.03 33.35 -19.59
CA THR A 458 22.84 32.24 -18.67
C THR A 458 22.44 32.74 -17.26
N THR A 459 23.13 33.76 -16.74
CA THR A 459 22.78 34.42 -15.47
C THR A 459 21.36 34.97 -15.48
N ALA A 460 20.98 35.66 -16.56
CA ALA A 460 19.63 36.21 -16.67
C ALA A 460 18.54 35.12 -16.68
N ILE A 461 18.77 34.03 -17.41
CA ILE A 461 17.84 32.89 -17.47
C ILE A 461 17.74 32.19 -16.10
N VAL A 462 18.86 31.98 -15.41
CA VAL A 462 18.84 31.37 -14.06
C VAL A 462 18.09 32.28 -13.09
N ARG A 463 18.37 33.59 -13.08
CA ARG A 463 17.69 34.53 -12.18
C ARG A 463 16.20 34.69 -12.48
N GLN A 464 15.81 34.82 -13.72
CA GLN A 464 14.45 35.22 -14.11
C GLN A 464 13.55 33.99 -14.46
N GLY A 465 14.17 32.85 -14.76
CA GLY A 465 13.48 31.71 -15.34
C GLY A 465 13.17 31.92 -16.83
N ARG A 466 12.71 30.86 -17.49
CA ARG A 466 12.27 30.91 -18.90
C ARG A 466 11.26 29.83 -19.21
N GLY A 467 10.05 30.20 -19.60
CA GLY A 467 8.98 29.24 -19.89
C GLY A 467 8.58 28.44 -18.65
N ARG A 468 8.86 27.13 -18.63
CA ARG A 468 8.61 26.25 -17.47
C ARG A 468 9.72 26.28 -16.41
N MET A 469 10.87 26.80 -16.74
CA MET A 469 12.00 26.93 -15.80
C MET A 469 11.70 28.06 -14.80
N PRO A 470 11.70 27.78 -13.49
CA PRO A 470 11.51 28.80 -12.47
C PRO A 470 12.72 29.75 -12.42
N GLY A 471 12.52 30.96 -11.92
CA GLY A 471 13.63 31.87 -11.62
C GLY A 471 14.18 31.63 -10.22
N PHE A 472 15.49 31.59 -10.10
CA PHE A 472 16.23 31.44 -8.84
C PHE A 472 16.70 32.80 -8.33
N HIS A 473 15.76 33.64 -7.91
CA HIS A 473 16.02 35.04 -7.50
C HIS A 473 16.94 35.16 -6.29
N ASP A 474 16.81 34.21 -5.36
CA ASP A 474 17.48 34.25 -4.06
C ASP A 474 18.83 33.52 -4.04
N LEU A 475 19.29 32.96 -5.19
CA LEU A 475 20.58 32.28 -5.27
C LEU A 475 21.73 33.27 -4.95
N PRO A 476 22.61 33.01 -3.97
CA PRO A 476 23.73 33.89 -3.63
C PRO A 476 24.61 34.18 -4.83
N GLN A 477 25.12 35.42 -4.95
CA GLN A 477 25.91 35.84 -6.12
C GLN A 477 27.17 34.97 -6.36
N PRO A 478 27.95 34.56 -5.34
CA PRO A 478 29.11 33.67 -5.56
C PRO A 478 28.73 32.28 -6.07
N GLU A 479 27.60 31.76 -5.61
CA GLU A 479 27.06 30.47 -6.01
C GLU A 479 26.56 30.50 -7.46
N LEU A 480 25.82 31.56 -7.83
CA LEU A 480 25.38 31.77 -9.21
C LEU A 480 26.56 31.87 -10.19
N GLU A 481 27.63 32.59 -9.81
CA GLU A 481 28.83 32.70 -10.63
C GLU A 481 29.54 31.36 -10.83
N SER A 482 29.61 30.54 -9.76
CA SER A 482 30.15 29.19 -9.83
C SER A 482 29.31 28.28 -10.70
N LEU A 483 27.98 28.33 -10.57
CA LEU A 483 27.03 27.60 -11.40
C LEU A 483 27.14 27.98 -12.90
N VAL A 484 27.24 29.27 -13.19
CA VAL A 484 27.36 29.76 -14.60
C VAL A 484 28.69 29.30 -15.19
N ARG A 485 29.79 29.32 -14.44
CA ARG A 485 31.08 28.78 -14.91
C ARG A 485 31.01 27.28 -15.18
N TYR A 486 30.41 26.53 -14.26
CA TYR A 486 30.19 25.10 -14.41
C TYR A 486 29.42 24.77 -15.69
N LEU A 487 28.33 25.49 -15.96
CA LEU A 487 27.51 25.32 -17.18
C LEU A 487 28.21 25.76 -18.46
N ALA A 488 29.22 26.65 -18.37
CA ALA A 488 29.99 27.13 -19.53
C ALA A 488 31.17 26.20 -19.88
N ALA A 489 31.54 25.24 -19.06
CA ALA A 489 32.64 24.30 -19.30
C ALA A 489 32.31 23.36 -20.48
N ASP A 490 33.20 23.27 -21.46
CA ASP A 490 32.98 22.46 -22.68
C ASP A 490 33.03 20.95 -22.48
N ASP A 491 33.49 20.45 -21.31
CA ASP A 491 33.75 19.03 -21.04
C ASP A 491 32.64 18.29 -20.25
N LEU A 492 31.41 18.82 -20.19
CA LEU A 492 30.30 18.20 -19.48
C LEU A 492 29.83 16.85 -20.05
N ALA A 493 30.34 16.47 -21.24
CA ALA A 493 29.84 15.30 -21.98
C ALA A 493 30.81 14.09 -22.05
N SER A 494 32.03 14.13 -21.49
CA SER A 494 33.05 13.15 -21.87
C SER A 494 33.89 12.47 -20.82
N SER A 495 33.47 12.38 -19.55
CA SER A 495 34.22 11.55 -18.59
C SER A 495 33.32 10.76 -17.65
N PRO A 496 33.23 9.44 -17.80
CA PRO A 496 32.76 8.59 -16.71
C PRO A 496 33.81 8.72 -15.58
N ILE A 497 33.38 9.22 -14.43
CA ILE A 497 34.24 9.39 -13.25
C ILE A 497 34.56 8.00 -12.70
N SER A 498 35.77 7.49 -12.97
CA SER A 498 36.36 6.35 -12.29
C SER A 498 36.85 6.79 -10.93
N LEU A 499 36.27 6.27 -9.86
CA LEU A 499 36.71 6.48 -8.48
C LEU A 499 37.93 5.62 -8.18
N PRO A 500 39.06 6.16 -7.68
CA PRO A 500 40.10 5.34 -7.07
C PRO A 500 39.80 5.12 -5.59
N GLY A 501 39.78 3.84 -5.21
CA GLY A 501 39.97 3.28 -3.89
C GLY A 501 39.55 4.10 -2.66
N ALA A 502 38.36 3.85 -2.15
CA ALA A 502 37.99 4.22 -0.80
C ALA A 502 38.84 3.42 0.20
N SER A 503 39.38 4.08 1.20
CA SER A 503 40.20 3.43 2.22
C SER A 503 39.36 2.46 3.06
N LYS A 504 39.94 1.30 3.41
CA LYS A 504 39.30 0.21 4.17
C LYS A 504 38.65 0.62 5.51
N GLU A 505 38.97 1.79 6.05
CA GLU A 505 38.38 2.30 7.30
C GLU A 505 36.98 2.97 7.10
N LEU A 506 36.67 3.47 5.89
CA LEU A 506 35.32 3.96 5.58
C LEU A 506 34.35 2.82 5.18
N GLU A 507 34.89 1.73 4.62
CA GLU A 507 34.13 0.53 4.31
C GLU A 507 33.58 -0.17 5.57
N ALA A 508 34.30 -0.14 6.67
CA ALA A 508 33.87 -0.75 7.94
C ALA A 508 32.72 0.01 8.64
N LYS A 509 32.41 1.26 8.25
CA LYS A 509 31.27 2.04 8.77
C LYS A 509 30.08 2.13 7.82
N ALA A 510 30.27 1.81 6.54
CA ALA A 510 29.24 1.85 5.53
C ALA A 510 28.45 0.52 5.38
N ASP A 511 28.84 -0.52 6.10
CA ASP A 511 28.30 -1.89 5.94
C ASP A 511 27.06 -2.18 6.82
N ARG A 512 26.24 -1.17 7.14
CA ARG A 512 25.00 -1.34 7.92
C ARG A 512 23.71 -1.11 7.14
N THR A 513 23.76 -0.87 5.85
CA THR A 513 22.62 -1.05 4.95
C THR A 513 22.76 -2.38 4.22
N GLN A 514 22.68 -3.50 4.96
CA GLN A 514 22.52 -4.79 4.31
C GLN A 514 21.23 -4.72 3.49
N LYS A 515 21.36 -4.82 2.15
CA LYS A 515 20.23 -5.11 1.29
C LYS A 515 19.59 -6.39 1.82
N PRO A 516 18.26 -6.51 1.89
CA PRO A 516 17.64 -7.76 2.28
C PRO A 516 18.24 -8.89 1.42
N SER A 517 18.62 -9.98 2.09
CA SER A 517 19.22 -11.14 1.40
C SER A 517 18.20 -11.85 0.51
N PHE A 518 16.93 -11.53 0.69
CA PHE A 518 15.81 -12.13 -0.04
C PHE A 518 14.83 -11.05 -0.49
N HIS A 519 14.09 -11.35 -1.55
CA HIS A 519 12.97 -10.55 -2.03
C HIS A 519 11.74 -11.44 -2.29
N PHE A 520 10.56 -10.84 -2.22
CA PHE A 520 9.31 -11.53 -2.49
C PHE A 520 9.15 -11.83 -3.98
N THR A 521 8.67 -13.04 -4.32
CA THR A 521 8.52 -13.49 -5.72
C THR A 521 7.28 -12.97 -6.43
N GLY A 522 6.44 -12.19 -5.73
CA GLY A 522 5.27 -11.52 -6.26
C GLY A 522 3.94 -12.21 -5.93
N TYR A 523 2.87 -11.42 -6.03
CA TYR A 523 1.49 -11.86 -5.79
C TYR A 523 1.03 -12.79 -6.91
N ARG A 524 0.76 -14.05 -6.58
CA ARG A 524 0.29 -15.06 -7.53
C ARG A 524 -1.03 -15.65 -7.05
N LYS A 525 -2.14 -15.30 -7.71
CA LYS A 525 -3.41 -15.96 -7.48
C LYS A 525 -3.33 -17.43 -7.90
N PHE A 526 -3.85 -18.30 -7.05
CA PHE A 526 -3.95 -19.73 -7.38
C PHE A 526 -5.22 -19.93 -8.23
N MET A 527 -5.03 -19.84 -9.56
CA MET A 527 -6.09 -19.90 -10.57
C MET A 527 -5.95 -21.17 -11.41
N ASP A 528 -7.07 -21.78 -11.80
CA ASP A 528 -7.08 -22.90 -12.73
C ASP A 528 -6.75 -22.46 -14.18
N PRO A 529 -6.51 -23.38 -15.12
CA PRO A 529 -6.16 -23.03 -16.50
C PRO A 529 -7.19 -22.18 -17.25
N ASP A 530 -8.45 -22.19 -16.81
CA ASP A 530 -9.51 -21.37 -17.38
C ASP A 530 -9.59 -19.96 -16.75
N GLY A 531 -8.72 -19.67 -15.78
CA GLY A 531 -8.63 -18.37 -15.12
C GLY A 531 -9.62 -18.15 -13.98
N TYR A 532 -10.18 -19.21 -13.40
CA TYR A 532 -10.99 -19.15 -12.18
C TYR A 532 -10.21 -19.60 -10.96
N PRO A 533 -10.60 -19.17 -9.74
CA PRO A 533 -9.91 -19.60 -8.53
C PRO A 533 -9.86 -21.12 -8.42
N ALA A 534 -8.66 -21.66 -8.19
CA ALA A 534 -8.42 -23.10 -8.08
C ALA A 534 -8.91 -23.71 -6.75
N VAL A 535 -9.72 -22.95 -6.00
CA VAL A 535 -10.40 -23.37 -4.77
C VAL A 535 -11.90 -23.48 -5.02
N SER A 536 -12.58 -24.32 -4.25
CA SER A 536 -14.05 -24.45 -4.34
C SER A 536 -14.75 -23.16 -3.95
N PRO A 537 -15.81 -22.76 -4.68
CA PRO A 537 -16.61 -21.61 -4.29
C PRO A 537 -17.31 -21.85 -2.92
N PRO A 538 -17.81 -20.80 -2.24
CA PRO A 538 -17.86 -19.43 -2.74
C PRO A 538 -16.51 -18.71 -2.63
N TRP A 539 -16.18 -17.93 -3.66
CA TRP A 539 -14.94 -17.13 -3.74
C TRP A 539 -15.09 -15.74 -3.13
N GLY A 540 -16.28 -15.39 -2.75
CA GLY A 540 -16.64 -14.20 -1.99
C GLY A 540 -17.94 -14.40 -1.27
N THR A 541 -18.08 -13.84 -0.07
CA THR A 541 -19.30 -13.93 0.74
C THR A 541 -19.68 -12.58 1.33
N LEU A 542 -20.95 -12.43 1.69
CA LEU A 542 -21.43 -11.39 2.58
C LEU A 542 -21.93 -12.06 3.86
N ASN A 543 -21.51 -11.53 4.99
CA ASN A 543 -21.69 -12.15 6.29
C ASN A 543 -22.40 -11.18 7.23
N ALA A 544 -23.37 -11.66 8.00
CA ALA A 544 -23.95 -10.98 9.15
C ALA A 544 -23.59 -11.70 10.43
N ILE A 545 -22.91 -11.04 11.33
CA ILE A 545 -22.37 -11.60 12.57
C ILE A 545 -22.97 -10.82 13.74
N ASP A 546 -23.68 -11.52 14.62
CA ASP A 546 -24.15 -10.96 15.87
C ASP A 546 -22.99 -10.85 16.87
N LEU A 547 -22.47 -9.65 17.06
CA LEU A 547 -21.38 -9.38 17.97
C LEU A 547 -21.79 -9.43 19.46
N ASN A 548 -23.07 -9.59 19.78
CA ASN A 548 -23.49 -9.88 21.15
C ASN A 548 -23.12 -11.33 21.55
N THR A 549 -23.16 -12.26 20.62
CA THR A 549 -22.93 -13.69 20.84
C THR A 549 -21.67 -14.22 20.16
N GLY A 550 -21.23 -13.58 19.09
CA GLY A 550 -20.17 -14.03 18.18
C GLY A 550 -20.63 -15.08 17.18
N GLU A 551 -21.96 -15.25 17.00
CA GLU A 551 -22.53 -16.23 16.08
C GLU A 551 -22.97 -15.56 14.77
N TYR A 552 -22.99 -16.34 13.69
CA TYR A 552 -23.51 -15.88 12.41
C TYR A 552 -25.03 -15.89 12.41
N LEU A 553 -25.62 -14.78 11.97
CA LEU A 553 -27.04 -14.76 11.59
C LEU A 553 -27.21 -15.40 10.22
N TRP A 554 -26.36 -15.05 9.27
CA TRP A 554 -26.32 -15.63 7.93
C TRP A 554 -24.95 -15.37 7.27
N LYS A 555 -24.63 -16.24 6.30
CA LYS A 555 -23.48 -16.13 5.40
C LYS A 555 -23.96 -16.55 4.00
N ILE A 556 -23.81 -15.68 3.01
CA ILE A 556 -24.27 -15.90 1.64
C ILE A 556 -23.14 -15.66 0.64
N PRO A 557 -23.11 -16.39 -0.50
CA PRO A 557 -22.22 -16.02 -1.60
C PRO A 557 -22.51 -14.59 -2.09
N PHE A 558 -21.45 -13.83 -2.39
CA PHE A 558 -21.55 -12.44 -2.83
C PHE A 558 -20.74 -12.21 -4.10
N GLY A 559 -21.42 -11.62 -5.10
CA GLY A 559 -20.89 -11.45 -6.45
C GLY A 559 -21.05 -12.67 -7.33
N GLU A 560 -20.95 -12.48 -8.63
CA GLU A 560 -21.12 -13.52 -9.66
C GLU A 560 -20.14 -13.28 -10.82
N TYR A 561 -19.71 -14.37 -11.44
CA TYR A 561 -19.09 -14.34 -12.76
C TYR A 561 -20.20 -14.48 -13.81
N PRO A 562 -20.51 -13.45 -14.63
CA PRO A 562 -21.64 -13.49 -15.58
C PRO A 562 -21.58 -14.66 -16.56
N GLU A 563 -20.36 -15.05 -16.99
CA GLU A 563 -20.13 -16.16 -17.90
C GLU A 563 -20.35 -17.54 -17.25
N LEU A 564 -20.14 -17.67 -15.94
CA LEU A 564 -20.46 -18.90 -15.20
C LEU A 564 -21.97 -19.01 -14.95
N VAL A 565 -22.63 -17.89 -14.68
CA VAL A 565 -24.10 -17.81 -14.57
C VAL A 565 -24.75 -18.25 -15.88
N ALA A 566 -24.23 -17.81 -17.03
CA ALA A 566 -24.71 -18.22 -18.35
C ALA A 566 -24.54 -19.74 -18.59
N LYS A 567 -23.58 -20.39 -17.92
CA LYS A 567 -23.35 -21.84 -17.90
C LYS A 567 -24.10 -22.56 -16.76
N ASN A 568 -25.07 -21.89 -16.14
CA ASN A 568 -25.87 -22.38 -15.00
C ASN A 568 -25.09 -22.62 -13.71
N MET A 569 -23.86 -22.09 -13.58
CA MET A 569 -23.08 -22.12 -12.36
C MET A 569 -23.27 -20.79 -11.59
N ARG A 570 -24.20 -20.80 -10.64
CA ARG A 570 -24.58 -19.64 -9.81
C ARG A 570 -23.96 -19.72 -8.42
N ASN A 571 -24.04 -18.61 -7.68
CA ASN A 571 -23.62 -18.54 -6.27
C ASN A 571 -22.12 -18.85 -6.07
N THR A 572 -21.28 -18.52 -7.06
CA THR A 572 -19.83 -18.70 -6.96
C THR A 572 -19.17 -17.71 -6.01
N GLY A 573 -19.82 -16.54 -5.80
CA GLY A 573 -19.13 -15.41 -5.19
C GLY A 573 -18.02 -14.87 -6.09
N THR A 574 -17.52 -13.69 -5.78
CA THR A 574 -16.35 -13.10 -6.45
C THR A 574 -15.60 -12.17 -5.51
N GLU A 575 -14.46 -11.68 -5.95
CA GLU A 575 -13.75 -10.60 -5.28
C GLU A 575 -14.63 -9.36 -5.16
N SER A 576 -14.61 -8.74 -3.97
CA SER A 576 -15.31 -7.49 -3.71
C SER A 576 -14.53 -6.65 -2.72
N TYR A 577 -14.11 -5.48 -3.16
CA TYR A 577 -13.31 -4.52 -2.37
C TYR A 577 -14.17 -3.45 -1.68
N GLY A 578 -15.42 -3.29 -2.11
CA GLY A 578 -16.36 -2.34 -1.51
C GLY A 578 -16.97 -2.87 -0.20
N GLY A 579 -17.21 -1.98 0.75
CA GLY A 579 -17.87 -2.31 2.01
C GLY A 579 -19.39 -2.16 1.97
N PRO A 580 -20.10 -2.80 2.89
CA PRO A 580 -21.55 -2.65 3.05
C PRO A 580 -21.90 -1.32 3.72
N VAL A 581 -23.15 -0.89 3.49
CA VAL A 581 -23.81 0.17 4.23
C VAL A 581 -25.12 -0.38 4.76
N VAL A 582 -25.33 -0.26 6.08
CA VAL A 582 -26.60 -0.67 6.71
C VAL A 582 -27.46 0.54 7.03
N THR A 583 -28.76 0.43 6.79
CA THR A 583 -29.72 1.50 7.03
C THR A 583 -30.57 1.25 8.25
N ALA A 584 -31.17 2.32 8.81
CA ALA A 584 -32.12 2.23 9.92
C ALA A 584 -33.38 1.42 9.58
N SER A 585 -33.68 1.22 8.30
CA SER A 585 -34.79 0.40 7.80
C SER A 585 -34.40 -1.07 7.56
N SER A 586 -33.33 -1.55 8.16
CA SER A 586 -32.85 -2.94 8.08
C SER A 586 -32.54 -3.39 6.66
N LEU A 587 -31.94 -2.51 5.85
CA LEU A 587 -31.40 -2.86 4.53
C LEU A 587 -29.89 -2.78 4.55
N VAL A 588 -29.24 -3.74 3.90
CA VAL A 588 -27.79 -3.73 3.62
C VAL A 588 -27.57 -3.49 2.15
N PHE A 589 -26.90 -2.39 1.82
CA PHE A 589 -26.45 -2.08 0.46
C PHE A 589 -24.99 -2.38 0.32
N ILE A 590 -24.61 -3.02 -0.79
CA ILE A 590 -23.21 -3.31 -1.11
C ILE A 590 -23.00 -3.38 -2.62
N GLY A 591 -21.89 -2.87 -3.06
CA GLY A 591 -21.46 -2.87 -4.46
C GLY A 591 -20.00 -3.23 -4.62
N ALA A 592 -19.44 -2.81 -5.76
CA ALA A 592 -18.02 -2.96 -6.07
C ALA A 592 -17.53 -4.42 -6.15
N THR A 593 -18.35 -5.34 -6.64
CA THR A 593 -17.86 -6.62 -7.13
C THR A 593 -17.13 -6.41 -8.46
N VAL A 594 -16.00 -7.06 -8.64
CA VAL A 594 -15.12 -6.86 -9.79
C VAL A 594 -15.78 -7.29 -11.10
N PHE A 595 -16.56 -8.36 -11.06
CA PHE A 595 -17.08 -9.03 -12.26
C PHE A 595 -18.54 -8.70 -12.57
N ASP A 596 -19.45 -8.76 -11.61
CA ASP A 596 -20.87 -8.54 -11.86
C ASP A 596 -21.26 -7.07 -12.00
N ARG A 597 -20.50 -6.16 -11.43
CA ARG A 597 -20.66 -4.70 -11.55
C ARG A 597 -22.05 -4.22 -11.12
N LYS A 598 -22.55 -4.79 -10.02
CA LYS A 598 -23.88 -4.48 -9.51
C LYS A 598 -23.82 -3.83 -8.13
N MET A 599 -24.80 -2.99 -7.85
CA MET A 599 -25.18 -2.61 -6.50
C MET A 599 -26.30 -3.54 -6.05
N HIS A 600 -26.16 -4.14 -4.89
CA HIS A 600 -27.12 -5.08 -4.33
C HIS A 600 -27.79 -4.50 -3.10
N ALA A 601 -29.03 -4.91 -2.84
CA ALA A 601 -29.79 -4.61 -1.64
C ALA A 601 -30.27 -5.92 -0.97
N TYR A 602 -29.95 -6.09 0.30
CA TYR A 602 -30.29 -7.28 1.09
C TYR A 602 -31.11 -6.90 2.30
N ASP A 603 -31.95 -7.83 2.74
CA ASP A 603 -32.57 -7.79 4.07
C ASP A 603 -31.51 -8.06 5.13
N ALA A 604 -31.40 -7.16 6.09
CA ALA A 604 -30.37 -7.21 7.12
C ALA A 604 -30.52 -8.43 8.07
N GLN A 605 -31.75 -8.92 8.28
CA GLN A 605 -32.03 -10.03 9.21
C GLN A 605 -31.84 -11.40 8.56
N SER A 606 -32.25 -11.55 7.32
CA SER A 606 -32.30 -12.85 6.64
C SER A 606 -31.25 -13.04 5.54
N GLY A 607 -30.55 -11.99 5.12
CA GLY A 607 -29.64 -12.05 3.97
C GLY A 607 -30.34 -12.21 2.62
N ARG A 608 -31.69 -12.15 2.57
CA ARG A 608 -32.44 -12.26 1.32
C ARG A 608 -32.15 -11.06 0.42
N CYS A 609 -31.75 -11.32 -0.83
CA CYS A 609 -31.58 -10.26 -1.83
C CYS A 609 -32.95 -9.72 -2.27
N PHE A 610 -33.17 -8.42 -2.09
CA PHE A 610 -34.35 -7.74 -2.62
C PHE A 610 -34.19 -7.39 -4.10
N GLY A 611 -32.97 -7.21 -4.55
CA GLY A 611 -32.66 -6.88 -5.93
C GLY A 611 -31.25 -6.34 -6.12
N SER A 612 -30.88 -6.23 -7.38
CA SER A 612 -29.63 -5.62 -7.79
C SER A 612 -29.81 -4.75 -9.02
N THR A 613 -28.94 -3.75 -9.17
CA THR A 613 -28.93 -2.89 -10.35
C THR A 613 -27.50 -2.72 -10.85
N ARG A 614 -27.33 -2.73 -12.18
CA ARG A 614 -26.00 -2.53 -12.77
C ARG A 614 -25.55 -1.10 -12.52
N CYS A 615 -24.32 -0.94 -12.04
CA CYS A 615 -23.70 0.36 -11.91
C CYS A 615 -23.32 0.90 -13.29
N PRO A 616 -23.55 2.20 -13.59
CA PRO A 616 -23.04 2.83 -14.79
C PRO A 616 -21.51 2.69 -14.86
N SER A 617 -20.97 2.54 -16.07
CA SER A 617 -19.52 2.33 -16.29
C SER A 617 -18.62 3.42 -15.70
N ALA A 618 -19.15 4.65 -15.54
CA ALA A 618 -18.43 5.75 -14.88
C ALA A 618 -18.24 5.59 -13.37
N ALA A 619 -19.11 4.81 -12.69
CA ALA A 619 -18.98 4.49 -11.26
C ALA A 619 -17.98 3.34 -11.00
N TRP A 620 -17.40 2.79 -12.07
CA TRP A 620 -16.62 1.56 -12.07
C TRP A 620 -15.10 1.76 -12.11
N GLN A 621 -14.63 2.96 -12.16
CA GLN A 621 -13.25 3.19 -11.78
C GLN A 621 -13.13 2.90 -10.27
N PRO A 622 -12.16 2.06 -9.85
CA PRO A 622 -11.86 1.94 -8.42
C PRO A 622 -11.81 3.36 -7.93
N LEU A 623 -12.60 3.65 -6.90
CA LEU A 623 -12.82 4.99 -6.39
C LEU A 623 -11.47 5.69 -6.27
N ARG A 624 -11.11 6.43 -7.32
CA ARG A 624 -9.97 7.34 -7.24
C ARG A 624 -10.33 8.33 -6.14
N PRO A 625 -9.40 8.78 -5.33
CA PRO A 625 -9.63 9.87 -4.37
C PRO A 625 -9.84 11.23 -5.08
N THR A 626 -10.56 11.25 -6.22
CA THR A 626 -10.99 12.44 -6.95
C THR A 626 -12.34 12.97 -6.46
N TRP A 627 -12.80 12.49 -5.32
CA TRP A 627 -14.07 12.91 -4.70
C TRP A 627 -14.11 14.39 -4.29
N TRP A 628 -12.98 15.08 -4.36
CA TRP A 628 -12.85 16.44 -3.85
C TRP A 628 -12.94 17.55 -4.88
N THR A 629 -13.07 17.23 -6.18
CA THR A 629 -13.10 18.28 -7.21
C THR A 629 -14.47 18.58 -7.76
N ASP A 630 -15.53 17.76 -7.50
CA ASP A 630 -16.85 18.08 -8.01
C ASP A 630 -17.99 17.44 -7.19
N ALA A 631 -18.37 18.08 -6.10
CA ALA A 631 -19.55 17.71 -5.30
C ALA A 631 -20.88 17.94 -6.04
N SER A 632 -20.87 18.44 -7.27
CA SER A 632 -22.05 18.80 -8.04
C SER A 632 -22.51 17.76 -9.06
N SER A 633 -21.74 16.67 -9.32
CA SER A 633 -22.09 15.65 -10.33
C SER A 633 -22.33 14.26 -9.72
N TRP A 634 -23.35 14.11 -8.90
CA TRP A 634 -23.77 12.80 -8.38
C TRP A 634 -24.57 12.03 -9.42
N SER A 635 -23.92 11.19 -10.21
CA SER A 635 -24.59 10.24 -11.11
C SER A 635 -25.25 9.03 -10.41
N LEU A 636 -25.23 8.99 -9.06
CA LEU A 636 -25.98 7.97 -8.28
C LEU A 636 -27.48 8.25 -8.16
N ARG A 637 -27.94 9.45 -8.51
CA ARG A 637 -29.39 9.78 -8.49
C ARG A 637 -30.28 8.73 -9.17
N PRO A 638 -29.96 8.24 -10.39
CA PRO A 638 -30.84 7.25 -11.05
C PRO A 638 -30.86 5.89 -10.32
N ALA A 639 -29.75 5.47 -9.72
CA ALA A 639 -29.70 4.21 -8.98
C ALA A 639 -30.47 4.30 -7.66
N VAL A 640 -30.36 5.43 -6.94
CA VAL A 640 -31.10 5.69 -5.70
C VAL A 640 -32.60 5.89 -5.98
N GLU A 641 -32.99 6.57 -7.08
CA GLU A 641 -34.38 6.73 -7.47
C GLU A 641 -35.02 5.41 -7.91
N LYS A 642 -34.28 4.57 -8.64
CA LYS A 642 -34.75 3.23 -9.01
C LYS A 642 -34.85 2.32 -7.77
N MET A 643 -34.00 2.46 -6.79
CA MET A 643 -34.10 1.78 -5.50
C MET A 643 -35.24 2.30 -4.63
N ARG A 644 -35.57 3.60 -4.70
CA ARG A 644 -36.76 4.15 -4.06
C ARG A 644 -38.05 3.57 -4.67
N SER A 645 -38.09 3.34 -5.98
CA SER A 645 -39.24 2.69 -6.65
C SER A 645 -39.39 1.21 -6.26
N ILE A 646 -38.27 0.50 -6.02
CA ILE A 646 -38.28 -0.86 -5.48
C ILE A 646 -38.86 -0.85 -4.05
N ARG A 647 -38.51 0.16 -3.23
CA ARG A 647 -39.07 0.32 -1.88
C ARG A 647 -40.57 0.54 -1.89
N SER A 648 -41.11 1.35 -2.83
CA SER A 648 -42.57 1.56 -2.95
C SER A 648 -43.29 0.28 -3.38
N ALA A 649 -42.70 -0.51 -4.28
CA ALA A 649 -43.24 -1.79 -4.72
C ALA A 649 -43.26 -2.87 -3.60
N VAL A 650 -42.25 -2.89 -2.73
CA VAL A 650 -42.17 -3.82 -1.60
C VAL A 650 -43.12 -3.42 -0.46
N CYS A 651 -43.30 -2.11 -0.20
CA CYS A 651 -44.27 -1.66 0.81
C CYS A 651 -45.70 -1.85 0.39
N THR A 652 -46.03 -1.83 -0.92
CA THR A 652 -47.38 -2.09 -1.40
C THR A 652 -47.76 -3.59 -1.47
N SER A 653 -46.79 -4.51 -1.45
CA SER A 653 -47.03 -5.95 -1.43
C SER A 653 -47.30 -6.54 -0.03
N HIS A 654 -47.20 -5.76 1.06
CA HIS A 654 -47.47 -6.18 2.44
C HIS A 654 -48.77 -5.64 3.00
N SER A 655 -49.62 -5.03 2.17
CA SER A 655 -50.95 -4.54 2.57
C SER A 655 -52.10 -5.30 1.88
N HIS A 656 -51.89 -6.57 1.53
CA HIS A 656 -52.94 -7.48 1.13
C HIS A 656 -52.81 -8.83 1.84
#